data_61d643364ff8f42e9f4b6540cfe8645a
#
_entry.id   61d643364ff8f42e9f4b6540cfe8645a
#
_cell.length_a   1.000
_cell.length_b   1.000
_cell.length_c   1.000
_cell.angle_alpha   90.00
_cell.angle_beta   90.00
_cell.angle_gamma   90.00
#
_symmetry.space_group_name_H-M   'P 1'
#
loop_
_entity.id
_entity.type
_entity.pdbx_description
1 polymer ?
#
loop_
_entity_poly.entity_id
_entity_poly.type
_entity_poly.pdbx_seq_one_letter_code
_entity_poly.pdbx_strand_id
1 'polypeptide(L)'
;MTSLLNVPNQERIEETSTDQALHKRLQLVEDVLAVVLAAESGQELVELLRQLGALSSSEGQVIPGVQTECLQVIESLELNQAIRAARAFNIYFQLINIVEQHYEQEQNRQRTVIETSPMRALTADHLSGVSGESFPVQSGSADVRSGPSERLEHSLYEIAPQTQPQGKLSWLFPRLKALNVPPQHIQRLIDQLDIKLVFTAHPTEIVRQTIRDKQRRVAHILEQLDQLDMVGQIVTTDAEELTAQLTEEIRLWWRTDELHQFKPEVLDEVEYSLHYFKEVLFDAIPQLYRRFQKTLHQSFPQLKPPRYNFCKFGSWVGSDRDGNPSVVPEVTWQTACYQRNLVLEKYVSSVERLITLLSLSLHWCDVLPELLESLEQDQQQLPDIYQQHSVRFRQEPYRLKLAYVLKRLQNTRQRNQQIQANCAPSAAADALNNGQFYGTGADFLAELNLIQRNLAATGLACRELDDLICQVEIFGFNLAILDIRQESTSHADTIAEITEYLQILPCPYSELSESERTRWLAAELATRRPLIPSELPFSERTKEIIETLRMVKRLQGEFGPEICTTYIISMSHEASDLLEVLLLAKEAGLYDPATGKSTLHVVPLFETVEDLKQAPHVLTQLFELPFYKPYLNSNDCPGLQEVMLGYSDSNKDSGFLSSNWEIYKAQQSLQKTAEKYGFQLRIFHGRGGSVGRGGGPAYAAILAQPGQTINGRIKITEQGEVLASKYSLPDLALYNLETITTAVIQASLLRTSIDEIEPWHEIMEELATRSRQCYRNLIYERPEFIDFFHQVTPIEEISQLQISSRPTRRGGKKNLASLRAIPWVFSWTQSRFLLPAWYGVGTAIKEFIDEKPAEHLSLLRYFYYKWPFFRMVISKAEMTLAKVDLEIAHHYVQELSHEQDRESFETLFAQIAEEYRRTSELILTITGHQRLLDGDLPLQRSVHLRNSTIVPLGVLQVSLLKRLRQHNSTGTSGAILRSRYSRSELLRGALLTINGIAAGMRNTG
;
A
#
# COMPACT_ATOMS: atom_id res chain seq x y z
N MET A 1 9.24 -38.94 7.47
CA MET A 1 7.80 -38.56 7.37
C MET A 1 7.64 -37.76 6.06
N THR A 2 6.77 -38.19 5.17
CA THR A 2 6.52 -37.51 3.90
C THR A 2 5.73 -36.24 4.18
N SER A 3 6.22 -35.08 3.67
CA SER A 3 5.56 -33.78 3.78
C SER A 3 4.08 -33.84 3.38
N LEU A 4 3.24 -33.02 3.98
CA LEU A 4 1.79 -32.92 3.67
C LEU A 4 1.54 -32.51 2.21
N LEU A 5 2.43 -31.69 1.70
CA LEU A 5 2.38 -31.14 0.35
C LEU A 5 3.81 -31.25 -0.14
N ASN A 6 4.06 -32.10 -1.12
CA ASN A 6 5.37 -32.36 -1.71
C ASN A 6 6.17 -31.07 -1.91
N VAL A 7 6.87 -30.59 -0.87
CA VAL A 7 7.88 -29.55 -1.05
C VAL A 7 9.01 -30.24 -1.81
N PRO A 8 9.26 -29.87 -3.06
CA PRO A 8 10.24 -30.59 -3.89
C PRO A 8 11.61 -30.49 -3.22
N ASN A 9 12.32 -31.63 -3.14
CA ASN A 9 13.76 -31.63 -2.93
C ASN A 9 14.37 -30.89 -4.11
N GLN A 10 14.66 -29.60 -3.91
CA GLN A 10 15.31 -28.77 -4.93
C GLN A 10 16.68 -29.35 -5.24
N GLU A 11 16.96 -29.56 -6.52
CA GLU A 11 18.32 -29.76 -7.01
C GLU A 11 19.21 -28.63 -6.44
N ARG A 12 20.34 -29.04 -5.83
CA ARG A 12 21.27 -28.24 -5.05
C ARG A 12 21.69 -26.96 -5.75
N ILE A 13 20.98 -25.90 -5.53
CA ILE A 13 21.53 -24.54 -5.48
C ILE A 13 22.22 -24.45 -4.11
N GLU A 14 23.43 -23.93 -4.00
CA GLU A 14 24.12 -23.74 -2.72
C GLU A 14 23.20 -23.07 -1.71
N GLU A 15 22.58 -23.89 -0.85
CA GLU A 15 21.65 -23.43 0.18
C GLU A 15 22.43 -22.60 1.20
N THR A 16 22.04 -21.35 1.37
CA THR A 16 22.56 -20.54 2.48
C THR A 16 22.00 -21.05 3.80
N SER A 17 22.70 -20.82 4.91
CA SER A 17 22.24 -21.20 6.27
C SER A 17 20.84 -20.68 6.59
N THR A 18 20.49 -19.57 5.99
CA THR A 18 19.19 -18.91 6.10
C THR A 18 18.08 -19.65 5.32
N ASP A 19 18.39 -20.29 4.22
CA ASP A 19 17.43 -21.10 3.45
C ASP A 19 17.04 -22.38 4.21
N GLN A 20 18.00 -22.99 4.91
CA GLN A 20 17.76 -24.14 5.78
C GLN A 20 16.84 -23.79 6.95
N ALA A 21 16.99 -22.59 7.52
CA ALA A 21 16.10 -22.10 8.59
C ALA A 21 14.66 -21.92 8.11
N LEU A 22 14.46 -21.33 6.93
CA LEU A 22 13.14 -21.21 6.31
C LEU A 22 12.47 -22.57 6.09
N HIS A 23 13.20 -23.51 5.47
CA HIS A 23 12.69 -24.87 5.23
C HIS A 23 12.32 -25.61 6.53
N LYS A 24 13.15 -25.49 7.57
CA LYS A 24 12.88 -26.06 8.90
C LYS A 24 11.56 -25.52 9.48
N ARG A 25 11.30 -24.24 9.36
CA ARG A 25 10.08 -23.61 9.88
C ARG A 25 8.84 -23.93 9.06
N LEU A 26 8.97 -23.98 7.74
CA LEU A 26 7.88 -24.42 6.85
C LEU A 26 7.48 -25.85 7.17
N GLN A 27 8.45 -26.77 7.32
CA GLN A 27 8.18 -28.16 7.67
C GLN A 27 7.54 -28.31 9.04
N LEU A 28 8.00 -27.55 10.05
CA LEU A 28 7.39 -27.54 11.38
C LEU A 28 5.91 -27.16 11.31
N VAL A 29 5.57 -26.10 10.58
CA VAL A 29 4.20 -25.60 10.46
C VAL A 29 3.32 -26.58 9.70
N GLU A 30 3.86 -27.24 8.68
CA GLU A 30 3.19 -28.32 7.94
C GLU A 30 2.90 -29.54 8.83
N ASP A 31 3.88 -29.99 9.60
CA ASP A 31 3.73 -31.14 10.49
C ASP A 31 2.69 -30.86 11.59
N VAL A 32 2.74 -29.64 12.16
CA VAL A 32 1.75 -29.20 13.16
C VAL A 32 0.36 -29.10 12.56
N LEU A 33 0.22 -28.53 11.37
CA LEU A 33 -1.07 -28.46 10.68
C LEU A 33 -1.62 -29.85 10.37
N ALA A 34 -0.76 -30.78 9.94
CA ALA A 34 -1.15 -32.18 9.70
C ALA A 34 -1.72 -32.86 10.95
N VAL A 35 -1.03 -32.69 12.08
CA VAL A 35 -1.45 -33.23 13.37
C VAL A 35 -2.83 -32.65 13.77
N VAL A 36 -3.01 -31.35 13.60
CA VAL A 36 -4.29 -30.71 13.92
C VAL A 36 -5.40 -31.20 13.00
N LEU A 37 -5.16 -31.26 11.69
CA LEU A 37 -6.17 -31.74 10.72
C LEU A 37 -6.55 -33.21 10.94
N ALA A 38 -5.59 -34.08 11.24
CA ALA A 38 -5.85 -35.48 11.57
C ALA A 38 -6.73 -35.62 12.81
N ALA A 39 -6.46 -34.81 13.85
CA ALA A 39 -7.22 -34.82 15.10
C ALA A 39 -8.64 -34.24 14.97
N GLU A 40 -8.81 -33.17 14.15
CA GLU A 40 -10.06 -32.42 14.06
C GLU A 40 -10.99 -32.90 12.92
N SER A 41 -10.43 -33.47 11.87
CA SER A 41 -11.17 -33.82 10.64
C SER A 41 -10.91 -35.21 10.11
N GLY A 42 -10.03 -35.98 10.78
CA GLY A 42 -9.68 -37.34 10.42
C GLY A 42 -8.50 -37.44 9.43
N GLN A 43 -7.87 -38.63 9.43
CA GLN A 43 -6.72 -38.91 8.57
C GLN A 43 -7.04 -38.84 7.06
N GLU A 44 -8.31 -39.04 6.70
CA GLU A 44 -8.78 -39.00 5.31
C GLU A 44 -8.56 -37.62 4.68
N LEU A 45 -8.78 -36.52 5.43
CA LEU A 45 -8.53 -35.18 4.94
C LEU A 45 -7.03 -34.94 4.68
N VAL A 46 -6.18 -35.42 5.57
CA VAL A 46 -4.72 -35.28 5.44
C VAL A 46 -4.23 -36.04 4.19
N GLU A 47 -4.74 -37.23 3.96
CA GLU A 47 -4.39 -38.04 2.79
C GLU A 47 -4.88 -37.39 1.49
N LEU A 48 -6.11 -36.85 1.48
CA LEU A 48 -6.66 -36.08 0.38
C LEU A 48 -5.77 -34.88 0.05
N LEU A 49 -5.34 -34.09 1.04
CA LEU A 49 -4.46 -32.93 0.81
C LEU A 49 -3.10 -33.36 0.24
N ARG A 50 -2.52 -34.46 0.71
CA ARG A 50 -1.28 -35.03 0.14
C ARG A 50 -1.48 -35.47 -1.30
N GLN A 51 -2.57 -36.15 -1.60
CA GLN A 51 -2.91 -36.56 -2.95
C GLN A 51 -3.06 -35.37 -3.90
N LEU A 52 -3.79 -34.36 -3.46
CA LEU A 52 -3.96 -33.12 -4.24
C LEU A 52 -2.65 -32.34 -4.40
N GLY A 53 -1.79 -32.30 -3.39
CA GLY A 53 -0.47 -31.66 -3.48
C GLY A 53 0.50 -32.39 -4.42
N ALA A 54 0.38 -33.72 -4.53
CA ALA A 54 1.22 -34.51 -5.44
C ALA A 54 0.90 -34.32 -6.93
N LEU A 55 -0.21 -33.63 -7.25
CA LEU A 55 -0.65 -33.37 -8.62
C LEU A 55 0.05 -32.18 -9.27
N SER A 56 0.80 -31.41 -8.51
CA SER A 56 1.56 -30.25 -8.99
C SER A 56 3.02 -30.62 -9.23
N SER A 57 3.63 -30.04 -10.28
CA SER A 57 5.06 -30.19 -10.55
C SER A 57 5.92 -29.51 -9.48
N SER A 58 7.21 -29.86 -9.42
CA SER A 58 8.19 -29.15 -8.59
C SER A 58 8.34 -27.67 -8.94
N GLU A 59 7.95 -27.27 -10.15
CA GLU A 59 7.94 -25.89 -10.60
C GLU A 59 6.60 -25.17 -10.33
N GLY A 60 5.66 -25.83 -9.65
CA GLY A 60 4.35 -25.27 -9.30
C GLY A 60 3.39 -25.14 -10.48
N GLN A 61 3.67 -25.80 -11.61
CA GLN A 61 2.79 -25.88 -12.77
C GLN A 61 2.05 -27.22 -12.78
N VAL A 62 0.87 -27.26 -13.40
CA VAL A 62 0.14 -28.52 -13.59
C VAL A 62 0.93 -29.46 -14.47
N ILE A 63 1.09 -30.72 -14.01
CA ILE A 63 1.75 -31.76 -14.82
C ILE A 63 0.79 -32.16 -15.94
N PRO A 64 1.18 -32.06 -17.24
CA PRO A 64 0.33 -32.47 -18.34
C PRO A 64 -0.15 -33.92 -18.18
N GLY A 65 -1.45 -34.13 -18.25
CA GLY A 65 -2.10 -35.43 -18.05
C GLY A 65 -2.53 -35.75 -16.61
N VAL A 66 -1.95 -35.14 -15.60
CA VAL A 66 -2.32 -35.33 -14.18
C VAL A 66 -3.57 -34.51 -13.83
N GLN A 67 -3.86 -33.45 -14.57
CA GLN A 67 -5.08 -32.67 -14.43
C GLN A 67 -6.35 -33.53 -14.46
N THR A 68 -6.39 -34.56 -15.29
CA THR A 68 -7.54 -35.45 -15.41
C THR A 68 -7.76 -36.25 -14.12
N GLU A 69 -6.70 -36.70 -13.46
CA GLU A 69 -6.78 -37.42 -12.18
C GLU A 69 -7.22 -36.48 -11.04
N CYS A 70 -6.66 -35.26 -10.99
CA CYS A 70 -7.06 -34.24 -10.04
C CYS A 70 -8.56 -33.91 -10.17
N LEU A 71 -9.02 -33.71 -11.40
CA LEU A 71 -10.42 -33.47 -11.71
C LEU A 71 -11.32 -34.59 -11.20
N GLN A 72 -10.97 -35.85 -11.49
CA GLN A 72 -11.76 -37.00 -11.04
C GLN A 72 -11.83 -37.07 -9.51
N VAL A 73 -10.71 -36.84 -8.82
CA VAL A 73 -10.68 -36.80 -7.36
C VAL A 73 -11.59 -35.68 -6.83
N ILE A 74 -11.46 -34.44 -7.34
CA ILE A 74 -12.21 -33.29 -6.88
C ILE A 74 -13.71 -33.39 -7.22
N GLU A 75 -14.06 -33.90 -8.39
CA GLU A 75 -15.46 -34.10 -8.79
C GLU A 75 -16.14 -35.17 -7.93
N SER A 76 -15.41 -36.18 -7.45
CA SER A 76 -15.90 -37.22 -6.55
C SER A 76 -16.13 -36.73 -5.12
N LEU A 77 -15.58 -35.56 -4.72
CA LEU A 77 -15.67 -35.04 -3.35
C LEU A 77 -17.10 -34.63 -3.00
N GLU A 78 -17.53 -35.01 -1.82
CA GLU A 78 -18.66 -34.38 -1.19
C GLU A 78 -18.41 -32.94 -0.85
N LEU A 79 -19.44 -32.07 -0.89
CA LEU A 79 -19.27 -30.64 -0.64
C LEU A 79 -18.56 -30.32 0.68
N ASN A 80 -18.87 -31.07 1.73
CA ASN A 80 -18.23 -30.87 3.04
C ASN A 80 -16.73 -31.15 3.02
N GLN A 81 -16.31 -32.18 2.26
CA GLN A 81 -14.91 -32.52 2.09
C GLN A 81 -14.19 -31.42 1.26
N ALA A 82 -14.82 -30.95 0.18
CA ALA A 82 -14.29 -29.85 -0.64
C ALA A 82 -14.13 -28.55 0.17
N ILE A 83 -15.10 -28.19 1.00
CA ILE A 83 -15.03 -27.02 1.88
C ILE A 83 -13.92 -27.16 2.92
N ARG A 84 -13.76 -28.34 3.53
CA ARG A 84 -12.69 -28.60 4.51
C ARG A 84 -11.31 -28.56 3.86
N ALA A 85 -11.17 -29.10 2.65
CA ALA A 85 -9.93 -29.02 1.88
C ALA A 85 -9.59 -27.58 1.50
N ALA A 86 -10.54 -26.82 0.97
CA ALA A 86 -10.35 -25.40 0.66
C ALA A 86 -9.93 -24.60 1.90
N ARG A 87 -10.51 -24.88 3.05
CA ARG A 87 -10.16 -24.24 4.32
C ARG A 87 -8.77 -24.62 4.81
N ALA A 88 -8.38 -25.88 4.68
CA ALA A 88 -7.05 -26.34 5.05
C ALA A 88 -5.97 -25.64 4.21
N PHE A 89 -6.17 -25.51 2.89
CA PHE A 89 -5.29 -24.75 2.01
C PHE A 89 -5.23 -23.26 2.38
N ASN A 90 -6.35 -22.65 2.74
CA ASN A 90 -6.37 -21.24 3.15
C ASN A 90 -5.53 -21.01 4.42
N ILE A 91 -5.71 -21.84 5.46
CA ILE A 91 -4.90 -21.76 6.69
C ILE A 91 -3.42 -22.00 6.38
N TYR A 92 -3.12 -22.99 5.56
CA TYR A 92 -1.75 -23.29 5.15
C TYR A 92 -1.07 -22.07 4.48
N PHE A 93 -1.74 -21.41 3.53
CA PHE A 93 -1.21 -20.20 2.92
C PHE A 93 -0.97 -19.07 3.92
N GLN A 94 -1.84 -18.91 4.87
CA GLN A 94 -1.68 -17.90 5.90
C GLN A 94 -0.50 -18.21 6.82
N LEU A 95 -0.27 -19.49 7.13
CA LEU A 95 0.90 -19.93 7.89
C LEU A 95 2.19 -19.73 7.10
N ILE A 96 2.24 -20.07 5.80
CA ILE A 96 3.38 -19.76 4.92
C ILE A 96 3.66 -18.26 4.94
N ASN A 97 2.62 -17.42 4.83
CA ASN A 97 2.78 -15.97 4.84
C ASN A 97 3.46 -15.48 6.12
N ILE A 98 3.10 -16.04 7.27
CA ILE A 98 3.71 -15.72 8.56
C ILE A 98 5.18 -16.15 8.58
N VAL A 99 5.48 -17.38 8.18
CA VAL A 99 6.84 -17.92 8.15
C VAL A 99 7.73 -17.11 7.22
N GLU A 100 7.28 -16.79 6.00
CA GLU A 100 8.06 -15.98 5.06
C GLU A 100 8.28 -14.55 5.57
N GLN A 101 7.27 -13.90 6.16
CA GLN A 101 7.42 -12.58 6.76
C GLN A 101 8.43 -12.59 7.90
N HIS A 102 8.39 -13.61 8.73
CA HIS A 102 9.36 -13.79 9.81
C HIS A 102 10.77 -14.03 9.29
N TYR A 103 10.91 -14.83 8.24
CA TYR A 103 12.19 -15.08 7.57
C TYR A 103 12.77 -13.82 6.89
N GLU A 104 11.96 -13.03 6.20
CA GLU A 104 12.37 -11.74 5.64
C GLU A 104 12.87 -10.78 6.75
N GLN A 105 12.24 -10.83 7.91
CA GLN A 105 12.60 -10.05 9.09
C GLN A 105 13.97 -10.47 9.64
N GLU A 106 14.19 -11.76 9.79
CA GLU A 106 15.46 -12.31 10.30
C GLU A 106 16.63 -12.08 9.34
N GLN A 107 16.42 -12.22 8.03
CA GLN A 107 17.40 -11.82 7.02
C GLN A 107 17.81 -10.36 7.15
N ASN A 108 16.85 -9.48 7.37
CA ASN A 108 17.09 -8.06 7.54
C ASN A 108 17.85 -7.76 8.84
N ARG A 109 17.56 -8.49 9.94
CA ARG A 109 18.30 -8.42 11.21
C ARG A 109 19.75 -8.89 11.05
N GLN A 110 19.97 -10.05 10.47
CA GLN A 110 21.31 -10.63 10.27
C GLN A 110 22.19 -9.74 9.38
N ARG A 111 21.64 -9.19 8.30
CA ARG A 111 22.33 -8.21 7.46
C ARG A 111 22.74 -6.97 8.26
N THR A 112 21.92 -6.51 9.19
CA THR A 112 22.20 -5.36 10.04
C THR A 112 23.31 -5.67 11.08
N VAL A 113 23.32 -6.86 11.66
CA VAL A 113 24.34 -7.29 12.63
C VAL A 113 25.72 -7.45 11.96
N ILE A 114 25.77 -8.03 10.78
CA ILE A 114 27.02 -8.18 10.01
C ILE A 114 27.62 -6.81 9.65
N GLU A 115 26.77 -5.82 9.34
CA GLU A 115 27.20 -4.45 9.02
C GLU A 115 27.73 -3.68 10.24
N THR A 116 27.24 -3.99 11.43
CA THR A 116 27.65 -3.31 12.68
C THR A 116 28.77 -4.02 13.42
N SER A 117 29.22 -5.18 12.95
CA SER A 117 30.27 -5.95 13.60
C SER A 117 31.66 -5.30 13.43
N PRO A 118 32.45 -5.11 14.52
CA PRO A 118 33.77 -4.49 14.46
C PRO A 118 34.80 -5.25 13.61
N MET A 119 34.55 -6.50 13.28
CA MET A 119 35.46 -7.34 12.48
C MET A 119 35.64 -6.85 11.02
N ARG A 120 34.65 -6.13 10.44
CA ARG A 120 34.80 -5.56 9.09
C ARG A 120 35.58 -4.25 9.04
N ALA A 121 35.69 -3.53 10.14
CA ALA A 121 36.54 -2.35 10.23
C ALA A 121 38.03 -2.73 10.10
N LEU A 122 38.42 -3.92 10.58
CA LEU A 122 39.79 -4.42 10.50
C LEU A 122 40.20 -4.94 9.11
N THR A 123 39.25 -5.37 8.28
CA THR A 123 39.54 -5.85 6.91
C THR A 123 39.53 -4.72 5.87
N ALA A 124 38.89 -3.60 6.14
CA ALA A 124 38.92 -2.44 5.25
C ALA A 124 40.24 -1.67 5.34
N ASP A 125 40.87 -1.64 6.51
CA ASP A 125 42.19 -1.02 6.70
C ASP A 125 43.37 -1.82 6.09
N HIS A 126 43.20 -3.13 5.87
CA HIS A 126 44.23 -3.94 5.20
C HIS A 126 44.21 -3.85 3.67
N LEU A 127 43.13 -3.31 3.05
CA LEU A 127 43.06 -3.10 1.59
C LEU A 127 43.52 -1.71 1.15
N SER A 128 43.76 -0.78 2.06
CA SER A 128 44.30 0.56 1.77
C SER A 128 45.83 0.66 1.80
N GLY A 129 46.52 -0.44 2.11
CA GLY A 129 47.97 -0.49 2.32
C GLY A 129 48.83 -1.02 1.16
N VAL A 130 48.24 -1.31 -0.01
CA VAL A 130 49.02 -1.78 -1.18
C VAL A 130 49.02 -0.69 -2.25
N SER A 131 49.90 0.26 -2.04
CA SER A 131 50.36 1.19 -3.08
C SER A 131 51.78 0.79 -3.48
N GLY A 132 51.94 0.41 -4.74
CA GLY A 132 53.22 0.49 -5.45
C GLY A 132 54.10 -0.76 -5.47
N GLU A 133 53.80 -1.70 -6.33
CA GLU A 133 54.87 -2.46 -7.00
C GLU A 133 54.52 -2.67 -8.45
N SER A 134 55.38 -2.13 -9.31
CA SER A 134 55.33 -2.25 -10.76
C SER A 134 55.71 -3.69 -11.19
N PHE A 135 54.79 -4.37 -11.94
CA PHE A 135 55.09 -5.61 -12.59
C PHE A 135 55.69 -5.40 -13.99
N PRO A 136 56.71 -6.15 -14.37
CA PRO A 136 57.40 -5.99 -15.65
C PRO A 136 56.58 -6.60 -16.83
N VAL A 137 56.55 -5.84 -17.90
CA VAL A 137 56.01 -6.27 -19.17
C VAL A 137 56.88 -7.34 -19.78
N GLN A 138 56.40 -8.59 -19.91
CA GLN A 138 56.99 -9.56 -20.81
C GLN A 138 56.15 -9.64 -22.10
N SER A 139 56.84 -9.32 -23.22
CA SER A 139 56.38 -9.47 -24.55
C SER A 139 56.32 -10.95 -24.98
N GLY A 140 55.16 -11.48 -25.26
CA GLY A 140 54.97 -12.78 -25.86
C GLY A 140 53.86 -12.69 -26.93
N SER A 141 54.28 -12.93 -28.18
CA SER A 141 53.43 -12.96 -29.38
C SER A 141 52.58 -14.19 -29.40
N ALA A 142 51.25 -14.05 -29.57
CA ALA A 142 50.43 -15.07 -30.21
C ALA A 142 49.04 -14.55 -30.62
N ASP A 143 48.78 -14.69 -31.88
CA ASP A 143 47.53 -14.87 -32.63
C ASP A 143 46.32 -13.96 -32.40
N VAL A 144 46.15 -13.12 -33.43
CA VAL A 144 44.96 -12.37 -33.78
C VAL A 144 43.92 -13.30 -34.41
N ARG A 145 42.81 -13.57 -33.73
CA ARG A 145 41.50 -13.92 -34.33
C ARG A 145 40.41 -13.98 -33.27
N SER A 146 39.89 -12.83 -32.84
CA SER A 146 38.51 -12.64 -32.39
C SER A 146 38.19 -11.14 -32.43
N GLY A 147 37.06 -10.80 -33.02
CA GLY A 147 36.70 -9.43 -33.33
C GLY A 147 36.43 -8.56 -32.07
N PRO A 148 36.41 -7.25 -32.22
CA PRO A 148 36.22 -6.31 -31.09
C PRO A 148 34.88 -6.42 -30.34
N SER A 149 33.87 -7.07 -30.94
CA SER A 149 32.53 -7.21 -30.35
C SER A 149 32.47 -8.25 -29.21
N GLU A 150 33.17 -9.37 -29.31
CA GLU A 150 33.14 -10.42 -28.29
C GLU A 150 33.86 -10.03 -26.98
N ARG A 151 34.85 -9.15 -27.04
CA ARG A 151 35.56 -8.66 -25.84
C ARG A 151 34.77 -7.62 -25.08
N LEU A 152 33.88 -6.91 -25.73
CA LEU A 152 32.98 -5.98 -25.07
C LEU A 152 31.83 -6.72 -24.34
N GLU A 153 31.36 -7.83 -24.91
CA GLU A 153 30.33 -8.65 -24.28
C GLU A 153 30.84 -9.34 -23.01
N HIS A 154 32.06 -9.91 -23.00
CA HIS A 154 32.61 -10.53 -21.80
C HIS A 154 33.00 -9.56 -20.71
N SER A 155 33.43 -8.36 -21.04
CA SER A 155 33.76 -7.31 -20.04
C SER A 155 32.54 -6.67 -19.38
N LEU A 156 31.36 -6.76 -19.99
CA LEU A 156 30.10 -6.24 -19.43
C LEU A 156 29.43 -7.21 -18.44
N TYR A 157 29.79 -8.50 -18.50
CA TYR A 157 29.22 -9.53 -17.63
C TYR A 157 29.98 -9.77 -16.32
N GLU A 158 31.22 -9.28 -16.17
CA GLU A 158 32.05 -9.51 -14.98
C GLU A 158 31.90 -8.46 -13.88
N ILE A 159 30.87 -7.60 -13.91
CA ILE A 159 30.50 -6.87 -12.69
C ILE A 159 29.58 -7.78 -11.90
N ALA A 160 30.18 -8.60 -11.04
CA ALA A 160 29.47 -9.38 -10.04
C ALA A 160 28.39 -8.51 -9.37
N PRO A 161 27.18 -9.01 -9.17
CA PRO A 161 26.14 -8.27 -8.48
C PRO A 161 26.68 -7.89 -7.10
N GLN A 162 26.91 -6.59 -6.88
CA GLN A 162 27.30 -6.09 -5.57
C GLN A 162 26.16 -6.41 -4.62
N THR A 163 26.32 -7.45 -3.82
CA THR A 163 25.44 -7.89 -2.75
C THR A 163 25.43 -6.92 -1.57
N GLN A 164 25.30 -5.62 -1.83
CA GLN A 164 25.10 -4.63 -0.77
C GLN A 164 23.61 -4.39 -0.57
N PRO A 165 23.14 -4.33 0.66
CA PRO A 165 21.72 -4.13 0.97
C PRO A 165 21.27 -2.73 0.56
N GLN A 166 20.78 -2.61 -0.66
CA GLN A 166 20.15 -1.40 -1.18
C GLN A 166 18.87 -1.11 -0.38
N GLY A 167 18.59 0.17 -0.11
CA GLY A 167 17.37 0.58 0.56
C GLY A 167 17.51 0.89 2.05
N LYS A 168 18.73 0.91 2.61
CA LYS A 168 18.98 1.32 3.99
C LYS A 168 19.71 2.66 4.07
N LEU A 169 19.42 3.45 5.10
CA LEU A 169 20.10 4.70 5.39
C LEU A 169 21.59 4.49 5.70
N SER A 170 21.93 3.37 6.35
CA SER A 170 23.31 2.96 6.64
C SER A 170 24.16 2.72 5.39
N TRP A 171 23.53 2.36 4.28
CA TRP A 171 24.18 2.26 2.97
C TRP A 171 24.20 3.60 2.24
N LEU A 172 23.11 4.37 2.30
CA LEU A 172 22.95 5.59 1.51
C LEU A 172 23.90 6.71 1.92
N PHE A 173 23.98 7.06 3.21
CA PHE A 173 24.78 8.21 3.66
C PHE A 173 26.27 8.03 3.42
N PRO A 174 26.92 6.87 3.70
CA PRO A 174 28.29 6.63 3.30
C PRO A 174 28.52 6.75 1.79
N ARG A 175 27.56 6.30 0.97
CA ARG A 175 27.65 6.40 -0.48
C ARG A 175 27.52 7.85 -0.97
N LEU A 176 26.63 8.65 -0.40
CA LEU A 176 26.54 10.09 -0.69
C LEU A 176 27.84 10.81 -0.36
N LYS A 177 28.50 10.41 0.74
CA LYS A 177 29.83 10.92 1.12
C LYS A 177 30.90 10.51 0.13
N ALA A 178 30.92 9.25 -0.29
CA ALA A 178 31.88 8.73 -1.28
C ALA A 178 31.70 9.39 -2.66
N LEU A 179 30.48 9.74 -3.03
CA LEU A 179 30.14 10.47 -4.26
C LEU A 179 30.37 11.98 -4.14
N ASN A 180 30.89 12.47 -3.01
CA ASN A 180 31.13 13.90 -2.74
C ASN A 180 29.86 14.77 -2.93
N VAL A 181 28.67 14.27 -2.61
CA VAL A 181 27.46 15.10 -2.65
C VAL A 181 27.60 16.23 -1.62
N PRO A 182 27.43 17.53 -2.00
CA PRO A 182 27.63 18.63 -1.08
C PRO A 182 26.72 18.54 0.15
N PRO A 183 27.23 18.66 1.38
CA PRO A 183 26.43 18.56 2.61
C PRO A 183 25.27 19.55 2.66
N GLN A 184 25.41 20.74 2.06
CA GLN A 184 24.37 21.75 1.98
C GLN A 184 23.16 21.29 1.13
N HIS A 185 23.41 20.52 0.06
CA HIS A 185 22.33 19.94 -0.75
C HIS A 185 21.61 18.85 0.03
N ILE A 186 22.36 18.02 0.76
CA ILE A 186 21.78 16.99 1.65
C ILE A 186 20.91 17.66 2.71
N GLN A 187 21.43 18.72 3.40
CA GLN A 187 20.65 19.42 4.44
C GLN A 187 19.37 20.06 3.87
N ARG A 188 19.48 20.74 2.72
CA ARG A 188 18.29 21.34 2.09
C ARG A 188 17.22 20.30 1.78
N LEU A 189 17.62 19.12 1.29
CA LEU A 189 16.68 18.04 1.03
C LEU A 189 16.05 17.52 2.34
N ILE A 190 16.87 17.27 3.36
CA ILE A 190 16.42 16.79 4.68
C ILE A 190 15.41 17.78 5.29
N ASP A 191 15.66 19.07 5.18
CA ASP A 191 14.75 20.12 5.70
C ASP A 191 13.40 20.18 4.98
N GLN A 192 13.34 19.65 3.73
CA GLN A 192 12.15 19.64 2.87
C GLN A 192 11.47 18.25 2.80
N LEU A 193 12.03 17.26 3.50
CA LEU A 193 11.54 15.89 3.41
C LEU A 193 10.08 15.79 3.89
N ASP A 194 9.20 15.32 3.01
CA ASP A 194 7.76 15.16 3.26
C ASP A 194 7.24 13.89 2.58
N ILE A 195 7.17 12.82 3.37
CA ILE A 195 6.69 11.49 2.93
C ILE A 195 5.32 11.27 3.53
N LYS A 196 4.31 11.06 2.67
CA LYS A 196 2.94 10.81 3.10
C LYS A 196 2.47 9.44 2.62
N LEU A 197 2.10 8.58 3.55
CA LEU A 197 1.59 7.25 3.31
C LEU A 197 0.09 7.23 3.61
N VAL A 198 -0.74 6.96 2.60
CA VAL A 198 -2.19 7.02 2.71
C VAL A 198 -2.77 5.61 2.70
N PHE A 199 -3.40 5.21 3.79
CA PHE A 199 -3.99 3.90 3.95
C PHE A 199 -5.38 3.86 3.32
N THR A 200 -5.64 2.81 2.54
CA THR A 200 -6.95 2.60 1.91
C THR A 200 -7.54 1.26 2.33
N ALA A 201 -8.87 1.19 2.42
CA ALA A 201 -9.56 -0.09 2.59
C ALA A 201 -9.41 -0.95 1.33
N HIS A 202 -9.29 -2.26 1.52
CA HIS A 202 -9.32 -3.22 0.41
C HIS A 202 -10.32 -4.33 0.67
N PRO A 203 -11.12 -4.71 -0.33
CA PRO A 203 -12.22 -5.65 -0.13
C PRO A 203 -11.79 -7.07 0.27
N THR A 204 -10.55 -7.48 0.02
CA THR A 204 -10.10 -8.85 0.31
C THR A 204 -9.31 -8.99 1.62
N GLU A 205 -9.02 -7.89 2.31
CA GLU A 205 -8.19 -7.91 3.53
C GLU A 205 -8.97 -7.89 4.83
N ILE A 206 -10.28 -7.94 4.80
CA ILE A 206 -11.07 -8.00 6.03
C ILE A 206 -11.01 -9.41 6.63
N VAL A 207 -9.83 -9.77 7.07
CA VAL A 207 -9.61 -10.91 7.97
C VAL A 207 -10.12 -10.51 9.35
N ARG A 208 -10.96 -11.32 9.96
CA ARG A 208 -11.48 -11.07 11.32
C ARG A 208 -10.33 -10.79 12.28
N GLN A 209 -10.51 -9.81 13.18
CA GLN A 209 -9.49 -9.45 14.17
C GLN A 209 -9.01 -10.66 14.98
N THR A 210 -9.93 -11.58 15.30
CA THR A 210 -9.60 -12.82 16.00
C THR A 210 -8.61 -13.71 15.23
N ILE A 211 -8.65 -13.71 13.92
CA ILE A 211 -7.69 -14.45 13.09
C ILE A 211 -6.32 -13.75 13.11
N ARG A 212 -6.28 -12.41 13.03
CA ARG A 212 -5.03 -11.65 13.14
C ARG A 212 -4.34 -11.83 14.48
N ASP A 213 -5.12 -11.85 15.55
CA ASP A 213 -4.56 -12.09 16.88
C ASP A 213 -3.90 -13.47 16.94
N LYS A 214 -4.48 -14.48 16.27
CA LYS A 214 -3.87 -15.82 16.14
C LYS A 214 -2.61 -15.76 15.27
N GLN A 215 -2.64 -15.08 14.15
CA GLN A 215 -1.46 -14.89 13.28
C GLN A 215 -0.29 -14.26 14.05
N ARG A 216 -0.55 -13.23 14.86
CA ARG A 216 0.49 -12.62 15.69
C ARG A 216 1.03 -13.54 16.77
N ARG A 217 0.16 -14.32 17.42
CA ARG A 217 0.62 -15.32 18.41
C ARG A 217 1.49 -16.39 17.76
N VAL A 218 1.08 -16.90 16.59
CA VAL A 218 1.90 -17.83 15.80
C VAL A 218 3.25 -17.19 15.44
N ALA A 219 3.28 -15.95 14.94
CA ALA A 219 4.52 -15.25 14.62
C ALA A 219 5.44 -15.11 15.85
N HIS A 220 4.87 -14.76 17.01
CA HIS A 220 5.64 -14.64 18.25
C HIS A 220 6.21 -15.98 18.74
N ILE A 221 5.46 -17.06 18.63
CA ILE A 221 5.96 -18.41 18.97
C ILE A 221 7.11 -18.81 18.05
N LEU A 222 7.02 -18.53 16.75
CA LEU A 222 8.10 -18.78 15.79
C LEU A 222 9.35 -17.96 16.12
N GLU A 223 9.19 -16.68 16.51
CA GLU A 223 10.31 -15.84 16.97
C GLU A 223 11.01 -16.42 18.21
N GLN A 224 10.25 -16.91 19.18
CA GLN A 224 10.81 -17.55 20.39
C GLN A 224 11.55 -18.84 20.04
N LEU A 225 11.03 -19.65 19.10
CA LEU A 225 11.69 -20.86 18.62
C LEU A 225 13.03 -20.54 17.94
N ASP A 226 13.11 -19.44 17.16
CA ASP A 226 14.36 -19.04 16.51
C ASP A 226 15.38 -18.51 17.50
N GLN A 227 14.94 -17.81 18.54
CA GLN A 227 15.81 -17.36 19.62
C GLN A 227 16.46 -18.56 20.36
N LEU A 228 15.70 -19.64 20.59
CA LEU A 228 16.24 -20.87 21.19
C LEU A 228 17.25 -21.54 20.25
N ASP A 229 16.96 -21.63 18.95
CA ASP A 229 17.90 -22.21 17.97
C ASP A 229 19.23 -21.44 17.92
N MET A 230 19.22 -20.10 18.06
CA MET A 230 20.41 -19.25 18.04
C MET A 230 21.30 -19.41 19.28
N VAL A 231 20.72 -19.68 20.43
CA VAL A 231 21.48 -19.84 21.70
C VAL A 231 22.25 -21.17 21.76
N GLY A 232 22.00 -22.10 20.84
CA GLY A 232 22.74 -23.37 20.73
C GLY A 232 22.57 -24.31 21.93
N GLN A 233 21.80 -23.93 22.92
CA GLN A 233 21.36 -24.77 24.02
C GLN A 233 19.98 -25.30 23.66
N ILE A 234 19.93 -26.47 23.05
CA ILE A 234 18.70 -27.23 22.91
C ILE A 234 18.24 -27.65 24.31
N VAL A 235 17.54 -26.77 24.99
CA VAL A 235 16.66 -27.18 26.08
C VAL A 235 15.43 -27.77 25.36
N THR A 236 15.46 -29.06 25.15
CA THR A 236 14.41 -29.81 24.40
C THR A 236 13.00 -29.57 24.97
N THR A 237 12.89 -29.36 26.27
CA THR A 237 11.66 -29.06 27.00
C THR A 237 11.00 -27.75 26.58
N ASP A 238 11.77 -26.65 26.41
CA ASP A 238 11.19 -25.36 26.04
C ASP A 238 10.74 -25.32 24.56
N ALA A 239 11.48 -25.98 23.67
CA ALA A 239 11.09 -26.13 22.27
C ALA A 239 9.86 -27.03 22.11
N GLU A 240 9.72 -28.09 22.89
CA GLU A 240 8.53 -28.95 22.93
C GLU A 240 7.32 -28.17 23.43
N GLU A 241 7.47 -27.36 24.47
CA GLU A 241 6.40 -26.51 25.01
C GLU A 241 5.92 -25.47 23.97
N LEU A 242 6.83 -24.75 23.31
CA LEU A 242 6.49 -23.81 22.25
C LEU A 242 5.81 -24.50 21.05
N THR A 243 6.25 -25.72 20.71
CA THR A 243 5.59 -26.51 19.64
C THR A 243 4.19 -26.93 20.06
N ALA A 244 3.98 -27.27 21.33
CA ALA A 244 2.66 -27.57 21.86
C ALA A 244 1.74 -26.35 21.84
N GLN A 245 2.25 -25.16 22.20
CA GLN A 245 1.53 -23.89 22.12
C GLN A 245 1.17 -23.57 20.66
N LEU A 246 2.10 -23.77 19.71
CA LEU A 246 1.83 -23.59 18.28
C LEU A 246 0.70 -24.50 17.80
N THR A 247 0.71 -25.76 18.25
CA THR A 247 -0.31 -26.74 17.91
C THR A 247 -1.68 -26.31 18.43
N GLU A 248 -1.73 -25.80 19.66
CA GLU A 248 -2.97 -25.28 20.25
C GLU A 248 -3.51 -24.08 19.51
N GLU A 249 -2.66 -23.08 19.15
CA GLU A 249 -3.08 -21.92 18.40
C GLU A 249 -3.61 -22.28 17.00
N ILE A 250 -2.97 -23.19 16.28
CA ILE A 250 -3.44 -23.67 14.98
C ILE A 250 -4.76 -24.45 15.13
N ARG A 251 -4.93 -25.22 16.20
CA ARG A 251 -6.19 -25.91 16.52
C ARG A 251 -7.32 -24.92 16.81
N LEU A 252 -7.07 -23.88 17.59
CA LEU A 252 -8.02 -22.79 17.85
C LEU A 252 -8.36 -22.04 16.56
N TRP A 253 -7.40 -21.88 15.68
CA TRP A 253 -7.63 -21.25 14.37
C TRP A 253 -8.53 -22.13 13.50
N TRP A 254 -8.26 -23.43 13.42
CA TRP A 254 -9.11 -24.37 12.69
C TRP A 254 -10.58 -24.34 13.13
N ARG A 255 -10.85 -24.09 14.40
CA ARG A 255 -12.21 -23.98 14.94
C ARG A 255 -12.83 -22.59 14.83
N THR A 256 -12.08 -21.58 14.38
CA THR A 256 -12.56 -20.19 14.23
C THR A 256 -13.05 -19.96 12.81
N ASP A 257 -14.23 -19.38 12.63
CA ASP A 257 -14.75 -19.06 11.28
C ASP A 257 -13.97 -17.90 10.66
N GLU A 258 -13.58 -18.05 9.40
CA GLU A 258 -12.78 -17.07 8.65
C GLU A 258 -13.64 -16.05 7.90
N LEU A 259 -14.84 -16.46 7.48
CA LEU A 259 -15.76 -15.61 6.76
C LEU A 259 -16.61 -14.77 7.70
N HIS A 260 -16.84 -13.51 7.33
CA HIS A 260 -17.85 -12.69 8.00
C HIS A 260 -19.26 -13.22 7.68
N GLN A 261 -20.12 -13.28 8.69
CA GLN A 261 -21.53 -13.68 8.52
C GLN A 261 -22.41 -12.50 8.15
N PHE A 262 -21.87 -11.27 8.25
CA PHE A 262 -22.57 -10.02 7.92
C PHE A 262 -21.64 -9.14 7.08
N LYS A 263 -22.25 -8.26 6.27
CA LYS A 263 -21.50 -7.27 5.50
C LYS A 263 -20.90 -6.26 6.47
N PRO A 264 -19.57 -6.03 6.44
CA PRO A 264 -18.96 -5.04 7.30
C PRO A 264 -19.47 -3.64 6.98
N GLU A 265 -19.64 -2.85 8.01
CA GLU A 265 -19.91 -1.42 7.91
C GLU A 265 -18.59 -0.65 7.70
N VAL A 266 -18.70 0.60 7.28
CA VAL A 266 -17.51 1.44 7.08
C VAL A 266 -16.71 1.63 8.37
N LEU A 267 -17.38 1.68 9.53
CA LEU A 267 -16.70 1.82 10.82
C LEU A 267 -15.92 0.56 11.23
N ASP A 268 -16.36 -0.63 10.80
CA ASP A 268 -15.58 -1.86 10.97
C ASP A 268 -14.27 -1.78 10.15
N GLU A 269 -14.33 -1.23 8.92
CA GLU A 269 -13.15 -1.00 8.09
C GLU A 269 -12.20 0.04 8.75
N VAL A 270 -12.75 1.06 9.41
CA VAL A 270 -11.97 2.05 10.16
C VAL A 270 -11.22 1.38 11.32
N GLU A 271 -11.91 0.66 12.19
CA GLU A 271 -11.29 -0.05 13.32
C GLU A 271 -10.18 -0.99 12.86
N TYR A 272 -10.42 -1.64 11.75
CA TYR A 272 -9.51 -2.53 11.10
C TYR A 272 -8.22 -1.85 10.62
N SER A 273 -8.31 -0.71 9.96
CA SER A 273 -7.14 0.05 9.51
C SER A 273 -6.35 0.66 10.67
N LEU A 274 -7.05 1.09 11.72
CA LEU A 274 -6.44 1.66 12.92
C LEU A 274 -5.61 0.67 13.73
N HIS A 275 -5.87 -0.63 13.56
CA HIS A 275 -5.11 -1.70 14.20
C HIS A 275 -3.60 -1.61 13.91
N TYR A 276 -3.21 -1.33 12.65
CA TYR A 276 -1.79 -1.19 12.29
C TYR A 276 -1.12 0.00 12.99
N PHE A 277 -1.85 1.07 13.19
CA PHE A 277 -1.36 2.22 13.98
C PHE A 277 -1.19 1.84 15.45
N LYS A 278 -2.20 1.19 16.03
CA LYS A 278 -2.22 0.82 17.43
C LYS A 278 -1.08 -0.12 17.81
N GLU A 279 -0.86 -1.15 17.03
CA GLU A 279 0.01 -2.27 17.40
C GLU A 279 1.44 -2.13 16.87
N VAL A 280 1.65 -1.36 15.79
CA VAL A 280 2.93 -1.36 15.10
C VAL A 280 3.49 0.04 14.85
N LEU A 281 2.76 0.89 14.10
CA LEU A 281 3.32 2.14 13.58
C LEU A 281 3.64 3.14 14.68
N PHE A 282 2.82 3.19 15.73
CA PHE A 282 3.01 4.10 16.84
C PHE A 282 4.41 3.94 17.48
N ASP A 283 4.89 2.71 17.59
CA ASP A 283 6.19 2.39 18.18
C ASP A 283 7.33 2.28 17.14
N ALA A 284 7.03 2.03 15.87
CA ALA A 284 8.04 1.91 14.81
C ALA A 284 8.59 3.29 14.37
N ILE A 285 7.76 4.33 14.35
CA ILE A 285 8.15 5.65 13.86
C ILE A 285 9.28 6.32 14.67
N PRO A 286 9.27 6.36 16.01
CA PRO A 286 10.39 6.88 16.77
C PRO A 286 11.69 6.11 16.51
N GLN A 287 11.59 4.81 16.23
CA GLN A 287 12.77 3.99 15.87
C GLN A 287 13.33 4.37 14.51
N LEU A 288 12.48 4.64 13.51
CA LEU A 288 12.91 5.16 12.21
C LEU A 288 13.67 6.47 12.37
N TYR A 289 13.14 7.41 13.15
CA TYR A 289 13.78 8.70 13.39
C TYR A 289 15.17 8.53 14.04
N ARG A 290 15.29 7.69 15.07
CA ARG A 290 16.58 7.41 15.72
C ARG A 290 17.58 6.75 14.78
N ARG A 291 17.14 5.82 13.93
CA ARG A 291 18.01 5.22 12.90
C ARG A 291 18.51 6.29 11.93
N PHE A 292 17.62 7.15 11.48
CA PHE A 292 17.96 8.26 10.60
C PHE A 292 19.01 9.18 11.25
N GLN A 293 18.75 9.66 12.44
CA GLN A 293 19.64 10.54 13.19
C GLN A 293 21.02 9.91 13.41
N LYS A 294 21.07 8.66 13.83
CA LYS A 294 22.32 7.92 14.08
C LYS A 294 23.14 7.77 12.81
N THR A 295 22.54 7.30 11.72
CA THR A 295 23.24 7.04 10.45
C THR A 295 23.68 8.32 9.76
N LEU A 296 22.86 9.38 9.83
CA LEU A 296 23.22 10.70 9.33
C LEU A 296 24.45 11.24 10.08
N HIS A 297 24.41 11.22 11.42
CA HIS A 297 25.51 11.74 12.25
C HIS A 297 26.83 10.97 12.07
N GLN A 298 26.77 9.65 11.86
CA GLN A 298 27.97 8.85 11.58
C GLN A 298 28.67 9.27 10.27
N SER A 299 27.92 9.66 9.25
CA SER A 299 28.46 10.04 7.94
C SER A 299 28.72 11.55 7.81
N PHE A 300 27.83 12.36 8.37
CA PHE A 300 27.81 13.83 8.30
C PHE A 300 27.50 14.45 9.67
N PRO A 301 28.46 14.49 10.61
CA PRO A 301 28.24 14.99 11.98
C PRO A 301 27.73 16.42 12.08
N GLN A 302 27.99 17.22 11.04
CA GLN A 302 27.60 18.64 10.98
C GLN A 302 26.17 18.88 10.53
N LEU A 303 25.47 17.85 9.98
CA LEU A 303 24.11 17.98 9.49
C LEU A 303 23.09 17.72 10.60
N LYS A 304 21.97 18.42 10.49
CA LYS A 304 20.82 18.24 11.39
C LYS A 304 19.88 17.17 10.85
N PRO A 305 19.28 16.35 11.71
CA PRO A 305 18.26 15.39 11.30
C PRO A 305 16.99 16.12 10.80
N PRO A 306 16.09 15.42 10.08
CA PRO A 306 14.81 15.98 9.65
C PRO A 306 13.96 16.38 10.86
N ARG A 307 12.88 17.12 10.61
CA ARG A 307 11.84 17.30 11.64
C ARG A 307 11.20 15.94 11.94
N TYR A 308 10.66 15.75 13.12
CA TYR A 308 10.00 14.50 13.48
C TYR A 308 8.89 14.14 12.48
N ASN A 309 8.12 15.12 12.02
CA ASN A 309 6.98 14.95 11.13
C ASN A 309 7.31 14.84 9.64
N PHE A 310 8.54 14.40 9.29
CA PHE A 310 8.94 14.17 7.88
C PHE A 310 8.20 13.00 7.24
N CYS A 311 7.64 12.10 8.03
CA CYS A 311 6.84 10.97 7.58
C CYS A 311 5.47 11.04 8.28
N LYS A 312 4.40 11.27 7.50
CA LYS A 312 3.02 11.41 7.97
C LYS A 312 2.12 10.35 7.33
N PHE A 313 1.00 10.12 7.98
CA PHE A 313 0.00 9.15 7.53
C PHE A 313 -1.31 9.82 7.16
N GLY A 314 -1.93 9.32 6.10
CA GLY A 314 -3.29 9.64 5.71
C GLY A 314 -4.18 8.39 5.70
N SER A 315 -5.48 8.58 5.61
CA SER A 315 -6.46 7.50 5.47
C SER A 315 -7.60 7.91 4.55
N TRP A 316 -8.04 6.96 3.73
CA TRP A 316 -9.28 7.06 2.96
C TRP A 316 -10.43 6.30 3.63
N VAL A 317 -10.12 5.48 4.63
CA VAL A 317 -11.12 4.66 5.30
C VAL A 317 -12.02 5.56 6.12
N GLY A 318 -13.32 5.52 5.82
CA GLY A 318 -14.33 6.39 6.42
C GLY A 318 -14.45 7.80 5.80
N SER A 319 -13.69 8.10 4.72
CA SER A 319 -13.70 9.41 4.07
C SER A 319 -13.80 9.38 2.53
N ASP A 320 -13.56 8.22 1.91
CA ASP A 320 -13.67 8.01 0.45
C ASP A 320 -15.12 7.76 0.04
N ARG A 321 -15.75 8.73 -0.63
CA ARG A 321 -17.14 8.70 -1.08
C ARG A 321 -17.31 8.26 -2.52
N ASP A 322 -16.22 8.15 -3.30
CA ASP A 322 -16.32 7.80 -4.71
C ASP A 322 -17.05 6.47 -4.90
N GLY A 323 -18.34 6.58 -5.30
CA GLY A 323 -19.24 5.45 -5.49
C GLY A 323 -19.41 4.54 -4.27
N ASN A 324 -19.22 5.03 -3.07
CA ASN A 324 -19.57 4.34 -1.83
C ASN A 324 -20.67 5.10 -1.06
N PRO A 325 -21.94 4.75 -1.24
CA PRO A 325 -23.07 5.43 -0.60
C PRO A 325 -23.12 5.24 0.92
N SER A 326 -22.31 4.34 1.46
CA SER A 326 -22.22 4.11 2.92
C SER A 326 -21.30 5.10 3.64
N VAL A 327 -20.50 5.90 2.92
CA VAL A 327 -19.63 6.91 3.49
C VAL A 327 -20.32 8.26 3.50
N VAL A 328 -21.18 8.46 4.49
CA VAL A 328 -21.91 9.72 4.72
C VAL A 328 -21.12 10.65 5.66
N PRO A 329 -21.49 11.96 5.77
CA PRO A 329 -20.81 12.91 6.64
C PRO A 329 -20.64 12.44 8.10
N GLU A 330 -21.65 11.80 8.66
CA GLU A 330 -21.67 11.27 10.03
C GLU A 330 -20.62 10.17 10.23
N VAL A 331 -20.43 9.30 9.26
CA VAL A 331 -19.42 8.24 9.30
C VAL A 331 -18.01 8.84 9.33
N THR A 332 -17.74 9.89 8.55
CA THR A 332 -16.45 10.59 8.59
C THR A 332 -16.21 11.28 9.92
N TRP A 333 -17.25 11.89 10.50
CA TRP A 333 -17.18 12.45 11.85
C TRP A 333 -16.84 11.41 12.91
N GLN A 334 -17.52 10.27 12.89
CA GLN A 334 -17.23 9.15 13.80
C GLN A 334 -15.82 8.60 13.59
N THR A 335 -15.36 8.48 12.34
CA THR A 335 -13.99 8.07 12.03
C THR A 335 -12.95 8.96 12.72
N ALA A 336 -13.12 10.28 12.66
CA ALA A 336 -12.23 11.22 13.34
C ALA A 336 -12.26 11.03 14.87
N CYS A 337 -13.44 10.77 15.45
CA CYS A 337 -13.58 10.45 16.87
C CYS A 337 -12.87 9.14 17.25
N TYR A 338 -12.98 8.09 16.44
CA TYR A 338 -12.28 6.82 16.65
C TYR A 338 -10.75 7.01 16.63
N GLN A 339 -10.23 7.74 15.64
CA GLN A 339 -8.80 8.05 15.54
C GLN A 339 -8.29 8.80 16.77
N ARG A 340 -9.02 9.85 17.22
CA ARG A 340 -8.67 10.62 18.42
C ARG A 340 -8.73 9.76 19.68
N ASN A 341 -9.72 8.91 19.83
CA ASN A 341 -9.80 8.00 20.99
C ASN A 341 -8.60 7.08 21.09
N LEU A 342 -8.20 6.49 19.96
CA LEU A 342 -7.06 5.57 19.89
C LEU A 342 -5.75 6.26 20.29
N VAL A 343 -5.46 7.42 19.70
CA VAL A 343 -4.20 8.11 19.96
C VAL A 343 -4.13 8.62 21.40
N LEU A 344 -5.25 9.12 21.96
CA LEU A 344 -5.31 9.54 23.36
C LEU A 344 -5.11 8.37 24.33
N GLU A 345 -5.62 7.18 24.01
CA GLU A 345 -5.37 5.95 24.79
C GLU A 345 -3.87 5.62 24.84
N LYS A 346 -3.19 5.69 23.70
CA LYS A 346 -1.74 5.48 23.62
C LYS A 346 -0.96 6.53 24.41
N TYR A 347 -1.34 7.80 24.31
CA TYR A 347 -0.68 8.86 25.08
C TYR A 347 -0.90 8.74 26.58
N VAL A 348 -2.10 8.40 27.03
CA VAL A 348 -2.38 8.11 28.46
C VAL A 348 -1.42 7.02 28.95
N SER A 349 -1.33 5.88 28.25
CA SER A 349 -0.44 4.79 28.63
C SER A 349 1.04 5.18 28.65
N SER A 350 1.48 6.03 27.72
CA SER A 350 2.85 6.53 27.67
C SER A 350 3.15 7.49 28.82
N VAL A 351 2.22 8.39 29.16
CA VAL A 351 2.37 9.31 30.29
C VAL A 351 2.37 8.55 31.63
N GLU A 352 1.55 7.52 31.79
CA GLU A 352 1.56 6.66 32.99
C GLU A 352 2.93 5.99 33.21
N ARG A 353 3.57 5.52 32.11
CA ARG A 353 4.94 5.00 32.18
C ARG A 353 5.96 6.10 32.57
N LEU A 354 5.84 7.30 31.99
CA LEU A 354 6.69 8.43 32.33
C LEU A 354 6.55 8.88 33.79
N ILE A 355 5.34 8.85 34.37
CA ILE A 355 5.11 9.12 35.81
C ILE A 355 5.92 8.14 36.69
N THR A 356 6.06 6.89 36.26
CA THR A 356 6.86 5.90 36.99
C THR A 356 8.36 6.13 36.79
N LEU A 357 8.77 6.45 35.57
CA LEU A 357 10.17 6.61 35.19
C LEU A 357 10.80 7.90 35.74
N LEU A 358 10.09 9.04 35.65
CA LEU A 358 10.58 10.36 36.03
C LEU A 358 10.33 10.69 37.52
N SER A 359 10.65 9.77 38.41
CA SER A 359 10.56 9.94 39.86
C SER A 359 11.79 10.69 40.41
N LEU A 360 12.19 11.77 39.75
CA LEU A 360 13.34 12.57 40.12
C LEU A 360 13.01 13.52 41.26
N SER A 361 13.85 13.49 42.30
CA SER A 361 13.65 14.30 43.51
C SER A 361 14.42 15.62 43.46
N LEU A 362 13.83 16.71 43.95
CA LEU A 362 14.49 18.00 44.15
C LEU A 362 15.71 17.94 45.10
N HIS A 363 15.87 16.85 45.86
CA HIS A 363 17.09 16.65 46.64
C HIS A 363 18.34 16.33 45.81
N TRP A 364 18.15 15.82 44.59
CA TRP A 364 19.20 15.33 43.75
C TRP A 364 19.25 15.93 42.32
N CYS A 365 18.20 16.67 41.96
CA CYS A 365 18.08 17.21 40.62
C CYS A 365 17.41 18.59 40.70
N ASP A 366 18.09 19.62 40.23
CA ASP A 366 17.54 20.94 40.10
C ASP A 366 16.52 20.99 38.97
N VAL A 367 15.57 21.94 39.06
CA VAL A 367 14.58 22.20 38.00
C VAL A 367 14.60 23.66 37.62
N LEU A 368 14.29 23.97 36.37
CA LEU A 368 14.18 25.33 35.88
C LEU A 368 12.95 26.03 36.48
N PRO A 369 12.98 27.33 36.70
CA PRO A 369 11.83 28.12 37.21
C PRO A 369 10.57 27.95 36.36
N GLU A 370 10.70 27.84 35.04
CA GLU A 370 9.57 27.65 34.10
C GLU A 370 8.70 26.43 34.47
N LEU A 371 9.31 25.33 34.96
CA LEU A 371 8.56 24.16 35.38
C LEU A 371 7.75 24.42 36.67
N LEU A 372 8.33 25.16 37.63
CA LEU A 372 7.66 25.51 38.85
C LEU A 372 6.49 26.47 38.61
N GLU A 373 6.70 27.48 37.78
CA GLU A 373 5.64 28.41 37.35
C GLU A 373 4.49 27.66 36.65
N SER A 374 4.82 26.69 35.79
CA SER A 374 3.83 25.84 35.13
C SER A 374 3.05 24.98 36.12
N LEU A 375 3.71 24.47 37.18
CA LEU A 375 3.03 23.72 38.24
C LEU A 375 2.10 24.59 39.08
N GLU A 376 2.44 25.86 39.34
CA GLU A 376 1.55 26.81 40.02
C GLU A 376 0.29 27.12 39.19
N GLN A 377 0.44 27.26 37.87
CA GLN A 377 -0.70 27.41 36.94
C GLN A 377 -1.58 26.17 36.93
N ASP A 378 -0.97 24.98 36.88
CA ASP A 378 -1.68 23.69 36.88
C ASP A 378 -2.48 23.51 38.20
N GLN A 379 -1.92 23.92 39.32
CA GLN A 379 -2.60 23.86 40.61
C GLN A 379 -3.87 24.73 40.63
N GLN A 380 -3.83 25.90 39.97
CA GLN A 380 -5.00 26.77 39.86
C GLN A 380 -6.08 26.18 38.96
N GLN A 381 -5.69 25.52 37.90
CA GLN A 381 -6.61 24.94 36.89
C GLN A 381 -7.20 23.60 37.33
N LEU A 382 -6.43 22.77 38.04
CA LEU A 382 -6.79 21.41 38.45
C LEU A 382 -6.47 21.19 39.96
N PRO A 383 -7.14 21.91 40.89
CA PRO A 383 -6.84 21.85 42.33
C PRO A 383 -7.03 20.46 42.94
N ASP A 384 -7.93 19.64 42.38
CA ASP A 384 -8.20 18.29 42.87
C ASP A 384 -6.98 17.38 42.71
N ILE A 385 -6.24 17.52 41.62
CA ILE A 385 -5.01 16.74 41.35
C ILE A 385 -3.92 17.12 42.35
N TYR A 386 -3.82 18.43 42.67
CA TYR A 386 -2.90 18.85 43.70
C TYR A 386 -3.23 18.25 45.06
N GLN A 387 -4.51 18.30 45.50
CA GLN A 387 -4.94 17.69 46.77
C GLN A 387 -4.63 16.20 46.83
N GLN A 388 -4.78 15.48 45.71
CA GLN A 388 -4.55 14.05 45.67
C GLN A 388 -3.05 13.67 45.70
N HIS A 389 -2.18 14.47 45.06
CA HIS A 389 -0.79 14.09 44.79
C HIS A 389 0.26 14.98 45.53
N SER A 390 -0.07 16.15 46.06
CA SER A 390 0.89 17.10 46.64
C SER A 390 1.71 16.53 47.79
N VAL A 391 1.12 15.69 48.61
CA VAL A 391 1.83 15.04 49.73
C VAL A 391 2.78 13.93 49.21
N ARG A 392 2.28 13.13 48.27
CA ARG A 392 3.03 11.98 47.74
C ARG A 392 4.18 12.39 46.82
N PHE A 393 3.97 13.43 45.97
CA PHE A 393 4.94 13.91 44.99
C PHE A 393 5.58 15.26 45.38
N ARG A 394 5.60 15.56 46.68
CA ARG A 394 6.08 16.84 47.21
C ARG A 394 7.47 17.24 46.69
N GLN A 395 8.36 16.28 46.54
CA GLN A 395 9.75 16.47 46.10
C GLN A 395 9.98 16.00 44.66
N GLU A 396 8.92 15.63 43.94
CA GLU A 396 9.01 15.02 42.61
C GLU A 396 8.23 15.84 41.55
N PRO A 397 8.72 17.01 41.15
CA PRO A 397 7.99 17.98 40.33
C PRO A 397 7.62 17.40 38.95
N TYR A 398 8.44 16.55 38.36
CA TYR A 398 8.11 15.91 37.09
C TYR A 398 6.93 14.97 37.19
N ARG A 399 6.82 14.19 38.27
CA ARG A 399 5.66 13.31 38.51
C ARG A 399 4.41 14.08 38.73
N LEU A 400 4.49 15.21 39.49
CA LEU A 400 3.35 16.08 39.70
C LEU A 400 2.90 16.72 38.38
N LYS A 401 3.84 17.23 37.56
CA LYS A 401 3.54 17.79 36.23
C LYS A 401 2.87 16.76 35.33
N LEU A 402 3.40 15.55 35.27
CA LEU A 402 2.83 14.48 34.48
C LEU A 402 1.46 14.00 34.99
N ALA A 403 1.17 14.12 36.29
CA ALA A 403 -0.17 13.83 36.81
C ALA A 403 -1.22 14.84 36.30
N TYR A 404 -0.85 16.12 36.17
CA TYR A 404 -1.72 17.13 35.54
C TYR A 404 -1.91 16.84 34.06
N VAL A 405 -0.84 16.54 33.34
CA VAL A 405 -0.87 16.15 31.94
C VAL A 405 -1.77 14.92 31.70
N LEU A 406 -1.63 13.90 32.54
CA LEU A 406 -2.47 12.71 32.50
C LEU A 406 -3.96 13.04 32.65
N LYS A 407 -4.28 13.90 33.65
CA LYS A 407 -5.67 14.29 33.88
C LYS A 407 -6.25 15.05 32.70
N ARG A 408 -5.49 15.97 32.09
CA ARG A 408 -5.94 16.71 30.91
C ARG A 408 -6.18 15.75 29.70
N LEU A 409 -5.31 14.77 29.49
CA LEU A 409 -5.53 13.75 28.45
C LEU A 409 -6.78 12.91 28.69
N GLN A 410 -7.01 12.50 29.96
CA GLN A 410 -8.22 11.76 30.33
C GLN A 410 -9.50 12.60 30.12
N ASN A 411 -9.47 13.88 30.49
CA ASN A 411 -10.58 14.82 30.28
C ASN A 411 -10.81 15.04 28.75
N THR A 412 -9.74 15.18 27.95
CA THR A 412 -9.83 15.30 26.50
C THR A 412 -10.47 14.05 25.89
N ARG A 413 -10.09 12.86 26.37
CA ARG A 413 -10.68 11.60 25.92
C ARG A 413 -12.16 11.50 26.28
N GLN A 414 -12.53 11.86 27.51
CA GLN A 414 -13.92 11.86 27.95
C GLN A 414 -14.77 12.82 27.11
N ARG A 415 -14.27 14.04 26.85
CA ARG A 415 -14.92 15.00 25.94
C ARG A 415 -15.12 14.41 24.54
N ASN A 416 -14.11 13.77 23.98
CA ASN A 416 -14.21 13.14 22.67
C ASN A 416 -15.29 12.04 22.62
N GLN A 417 -15.42 11.23 23.67
CA GLN A 417 -16.50 10.23 23.78
C GLN A 417 -17.89 10.86 23.81
N GLN A 418 -18.03 12.01 24.48
CA GLN A 418 -19.30 12.76 24.51
C GLN A 418 -19.64 13.34 23.12
N ILE A 419 -18.65 13.88 22.40
CA ILE A 419 -18.80 14.39 21.03
C ILE A 419 -19.19 13.26 20.08
N GLN A 420 -18.57 12.09 20.23
CA GLN A 420 -18.88 10.90 19.44
C GLN A 420 -20.33 10.45 19.66
N ALA A 421 -20.79 10.41 20.90
CA ALA A 421 -22.15 9.99 21.23
C ALA A 421 -23.23 10.97 20.73
N ASN A 422 -22.93 12.26 20.71
CA ASN A 422 -23.88 13.30 20.32
C ASN A 422 -23.81 13.69 18.83
N CYS A 423 -22.82 13.19 18.09
CA CYS A 423 -22.52 13.56 16.69
C CYS A 423 -22.46 15.08 16.44
N ALA A 424 -22.15 15.88 17.47
CA ALA A 424 -22.08 17.33 17.39
C ALA A 424 -21.08 17.91 18.40
N PRO A 425 -20.41 19.02 18.07
CA PRO A 425 -19.59 19.76 19.03
C PRO A 425 -20.47 20.28 20.19
N SER A 426 -19.98 20.13 21.41
CA SER A 426 -20.64 20.69 22.55
C SER A 426 -20.21 22.15 22.76
N ALA A 427 -20.95 23.09 22.18
CA ALA A 427 -20.70 24.52 22.33
C ALA A 427 -20.67 25.01 23.83
N ALA A 428 -21.34 24.27 24.71
CA ALA A 428 -21.33 24.57 26.16
C ALA A 428 -19.99 24.15 26.83
N ALA A 429 -19.28 23.15 26.31
CA ALA A 429 -18.01 22.68 26.86
C ALA A 429 -16.84 23.62 26.51
N ASP A 430 -16.90 24.29 25.37
CA ASP A 430 -15.82 25.16 24.87
C ASP A 430 -15.77 26.49 25.64
N ALA A 431 -16.92 26.97 26.14
CA ALA A 431 -17.01 28.18 26.97
C ALA A 431 -16.42 27.98 28.39
N LEU A 432 -16.14 26.73 28.78
CA LEU A 432 -15.65 26.35 30.11
C LEU A 432 -14.22 25.78 30.09
N ASN A 433 -13.49 25.91 29.01
CA ASN A 433 -12.10 25.40 28.93
C ASN A 433 -11.15 26.30 29.74
N ASN A 434 -11.14 26.14 31.06
CA ASN A 434 -10.17 26.77 31.97
C ASN A 434 -8.86 25.98 32.05
N GLY A 435 -8.35 25.39 30.93
CA GLY A 435 -7.14 24.59 30.94
C GLY A 435 -7.31 23.16 31.51
N GLN A 436 -8.55 22.66 31.58
CA GLN A 436 -8.85 21.33 32.13
C GLN A 436 -8.70 20.20 31.12
N PHE A 437 -8.63 20.49 29.82
CA PHE A 437 -8.37 19.55 28.74
C PHE A 437 -7.56 20.22 27.64
N TYR A 438 -6.94 19.42 26.75
CA TYR A 438 -6.19 19.94 25.62
C TYR A 438 -7.12 20.21 24.44
N GLY A 439 -7.02 21.40 23.86
CA GLY A 439 -7.71 21.76 22.63
C GLY A 439 -7.03 21.12 21.40
N THR A 440 -5.70 21.10 21.40
CA THR A 440 -4.88 20.60 20.28
C THR A 440 -3.75 19.70 20.77
N GLY A 441 -3.18 18.91 19.82
CA GLY A 441 -1.95 18.16 20.09
C GLY A 441 -0.74 19.07 20.36
N ALA A 442 -0.74 20.29 19.82
CA ALA A 442 0.33 21.26 20.05
C ALA A 442 0.37 21.74 21.51
N ASP A 443 -0.77 21.89 22.19
CA ASP A 443 -0.84 22.24 23.61
C ASP A 443 -0.19 21.14 24.46
N PHE A 444 -0.49 19.88 24.18
CA PHE A 444 0.13 18.73 24.83
C PHE A 444 1.63 18.66 24.56
N LEU A 445 2.05 18.87 23.31
CA LEU A 445 3.44 18.89 22.90
C LEU A 445 4.25 19.98 23.63
N ALA A 446 3.67 21.16 23.82
CA ALA A 446 4.32 22.26 24.55
C ALA A 446 4.69 21.86 25.98
N GLU A 447 3.84 21.14 26.70
CA GLU A 447 4.13 20.63 28.05
C GLU A 447 5.21 19.54 28.05
N LEU A 448 5.20 18.63 27.07
CA LEU A 448 6.26 17.63 26.93
C LEU A 448 7.62 18.28 26.63
N ASN A 449 7.64 19.27 25.76
CA ASN A 449 8.85 20.03 25.42
C ASN A 449 9.39 20.82 26.64
N LEU A 450 8.51 21.33 27.53
CA LEU A 450 8.92 21.95 28.77
C LEU A 450 9.67 20.94 29.66
N ILE A 451 9.13 19.74 29.82
CA ILE A 451 9.79 18.67 30.59
C ILE A 451 11.12 18.29 29.95
N GLN A 452 11.18 18.12 28.61
CA GLN A 452 12.39 17.76 27.89
C GLN A 452 13.50 18.82 28.08
N ARG A 453 13.18 20.11 27.90
CA ARG A 453 14.14 21.21 28.12
C ARG A 453 14.66 21.23 29.56
N ASN A 454 13.78 20.98 30.51
CA ASN A 454 14.14 20.93 31.93
C ASN A 454 15.14 19.80 32.22
N LEU A 455 14.88 18.60 31.71
CA LEU A 455 15.80 17.46 31.82
C LEU A 455 17.13 17.74 31.12
N ALA A 456 17.10 18.28 29.92
CA ALA A 456 18.31 18.61 29.15
C ALA A 456 19.21 19.63 29.88
N ALA A 457 18.62 20.63 30.57
CA ALA A 457 19.35 21.62 31.34
C ALA A 457 20.09 21.00 32.55
N THR A 458 19.62 19.87 33.05
CA THR A 458 20.28 19.10 34.13
C THR A 458 21.20 18.00 33.60
N GLY A 459 21.42 17.93 32.27
CA GLY A 459 22.27 16.92 31.63
C GLY A 459 21.62 15.53 31.53
N LEU A 460 20.31 15.42 31.72
CA LEU A 460 19.54 14.18 31.58
C LEU A 460 18.84 14.10 30.23
N ALA A 461 18.78 12.89 29.68
CA ALA A 461 17.98 12.55 28.51
C ALA A 461 17.03 11.41 28.87
N CYS A 462 15.79 11.49 28.39
CA CYS A 462 14.78 10.47 28.60
C CYS A 462 14.24 9.99 27.25
N ARG A 463 14.67 8.80 26.85
CA ARG A 463 14.30 8.21 25.56
C ARG A 463 12.79 8.06 25.39
N GLU A 464 12.09 7.62 26.41
CA GLU A 464 10.63 7.42 26.38
C GLU A 464 9.89 8.75 26.19
N LEU A 465 10.43 9.85 26.74
CA LEU A 465 9.88 11.19 26.52
C LEU A 465 10.15 11.67 25.08
N ASP A 466 11.36 11.46 24.56
CA ASP A 466 11.72 11.81 23.18
C ASP A 466 10.87 11.03 22.18
N ASP A 467 10.63 9.73 22.44
CA ASP A 467 9.74 8.89 21.63
C ASP A 467 8.31 9.43 21.67
N LEU A 468 7.80 9.82 22.84
CA LEU A 468 6.47 10.40 22.95
C LEU A 468 6.36 11.75 22.24
N ILE A 469 7.36 12.62 22.34
CA ILE A 469 7.41 13.90 21.61
C ILE A 469 7.35 13.64 20.10
N CYS A 470 8.16 12.68 19.60
CA CYS A 470 8.14 12.27 18.20
C CYS A 470 6.75 11.78 17.76
N GLN A 471 6.10 10.96 18.59
CA GLN A 471 4.75 10.45 18.33
C GLN A 471 3.72 11.58 18.27
N VAL A 472 3.78 12.53 19.20
CA VAL A 472 2.83 13.67 19.23
C VAL A 472 3.04 14.60 18.03
N GLU A 473 4.28 14.86 17.61
CA GLU A 473 4.54 15.67 16.42
C GLU A 473 4.01 15.05 15.13
N ILE A 474 4.03 13.71 15.03
CA ILE A 474 3.59 13.00 13.83
C ILE A 474 2.09 12.76 13.81
N PHE A 475 1.56 12.25 14.90
CA PHE A 475 0.16 11.81 15.00
C PHE A 475 -0.80 12.89 15.54
N GLY A 476 -0.30 13.89 16.26
CA GLY A 476 -1.13 14.90 16.91
C GLY A 476 -2.25 14.26 17.75
N PHE A 477 -3.46 14.81 17.66
CA PHE A 477 -4.69 14.16 18.15
C PHE A 477 -5.53 13.55 17.03
N ASN A 478 -4.99 13.52 15.80
CA ASN A 478 -5.72 13.08 14.60
C ASN A 478 -5.33 11.68 14.12
N LEU A 479 -4.18 11.17 14.55
CA LEU A 479 -3.57 9.90 14.16
C LEU A 479 -3.23 9.82 12.65
N ALA A 480 -4.21 10.05 11.77
CA ALA A 480 -4.05 10.09 10.32
C ALA A 480 -4.91 11.21 9.72
N ILE A 481 -4.43 11.81 8.63
CA ILE A 481 -5.15 12.84 7.87
C ILE A 481 -6.23 12.15 7.04
N LEU A 482 -7.47 12.63 7.11
CA LEU A 482 -8.57 12.12 6.30
C LEU A 482 -8.59 12.85 4.95
N ASP A 483 -8.35 12.14 3.85
CA ASP A 483 -8.55 12.67 2.50
C ASP A 483 -10.00 12.41 2.08
N ILE A 484 -10.76 13.44 1.71
CA ILE A 484 -12.08 13.28 1.09
C ILE A 484 -11.87 12.96 -0.38
N ARG A 485 -12.64 12.02 -0.93
CA ARG A 485 -12.64 11.74 -2.37
C ARG A 485 -14.06 11.60 -2.90
N GLN A 486 -14.35 12.23 -4.03
CA GLN A 486 -15.66 12.17 -4.73
C GLN A 486 -15.45 12.31 -6.24
N GLU A 487 -16.40 11.79 -7.01
CA GLU A 487 -16.41 11.83 -8.48
C GLU A 487 -16.81 13.22 -9.01
N SER A 488 -16.14 13.70 -10.10
CA SER A 488 -16.36 15.02 -10.71
C SER A 488 -17.81 15.27 -11.12
N THR A 489 -18.46 14.28 -11.71
CA THR A 489 -19.88 14.38 -12.13
C THR A 489 -20.82 14.76 -10.98
N SER A 490 -20.52 14.34 -9.75
CA SER A 490 -21.32 14.70 -8.58
C SER A 490 -21.29 16.19 -8.25
N HIS A 491 -20.16 16.85 -8.51
CA HIS A 491 -20.01 18.29 -8.32
C HIS A 491 -20.69 19.07 -9.42
N ALA A 492 -20.50 18.65 -10.68
CA ALA A 492 -21.16 19.26 -11.83
C ALA A 492 -22.69 19.19 -11.72
N ASP A 493 -23.24 18.02 -11.33
CA ASP A 493 -24.67 17.84 -11.08
C ASP A 493 -25.18 18.76 -9.95
N THR A 494 -24.38 18.89 -8.88
CA THR A 494 -24.70 19.78 -7.74
C THR A 494 -24.74 21.25 -8.17
N ILE A 495 -23.75 21.71 -8.94
CA ILE A 495 -23.73 23.08 -9.47
C ILE A 495 -24.87 23.31 -10.46
N ALA A 496 -25.19 22.33 -11.32
CA ALA A 496 -26.31 22.39 -12.23
C ALA A 496 -27.63 22.59 -11.49
N GLU A 497 -27.90 21.79 -10.44
CA GLU A 497 -29.15 21.95 -9.66
C GLU A 497 -29.21 23.28 -8.92
N ILE A 498 -28.10 23.77 -8.35
CA ILE A 498 -28.02 25.07 -7.68
C ILE A 498 -28.30 26.21 -8.69
N THR A 499 -27.67 26.20 -9.85
CA THR A 499 -27.82 27.23 -10.86
C THR A 499 -29.21 27.26 -11.49
N GLU A 500 -29.84 26.11 -11.68
CA GLU A 500 -31.19 25.96 -12.14
C GLU A 500 -32.20 26.49 -11.11
N TYR A 501 -32.03 26.13 -9.85
CA TYR A 501 -32.86 26.65 -8.75
C TYR A 501 -32.81 28.18 -8.64
N LEU A 502 -31.60 28.73 -8.76
CA LEU A 502 -31.42 30.19 -8.66
C LEU A 502 -31.73 30.95 -9.95
N GLN A 503 -31.90 30.25 -11.07
CA GLN A 503 -32.16 30.82 -12.42
C GLN A 503 -31.12 31.89 -12.82
N ILE A 504 -29.86 31.64 -12.51
CA ILE A 504 -28.75 32.61 -12.72
C ILE A 504 -27.99 32.43 -14.03
N LEU A 505 -28.22 31.36 -14.73
CA LEU A 505 -27.61 31.08 -16.02
C LEU A 505 -28.61 31.19 -17.17
N PRO A 506 -28.20 31.60 -18.36
CA PRO A 506 -29.09 31.71 -19.53
C PRO A 506 -29.47 30.35 -20.14
N CYS A 507 -28.71 29.28 -19.86
CA CYS A 507 -28.97 27.91 -20.27
C CYS A 507 -28.52 26.95 -19.14
N PRO A 508 -28.94 25.67 -19.18
CA PRO A 508 -28.49 24.68 -18.21
C PRO A 508 -26.96 24.61 -18.10
N TYR A 509 -26.44 24.46 -16.89
CA TYR A 509 -24.99 24.38 -16.64
C TYR A 509 -24.30 23.28 -17.47
N SER A 510 -24.98 22.17 -17.69
CA SER A 510 -24.49 21.04 -18.50
C SER A 510 -24.28 21.39 -19.98
N GLU A 511 -24.98 22.41 -20.50
CA GLU A 511 -24.86 22.84 -21.90
C GLU A 511 -23.76 23.89 -22.13
N LEU A 512 -23.18 24.45 -21.06
CA LEU A 512 -22.07 25.39 -21.16
C LEU A 512 -20.81 24.70 -21.65
N SER A 513 -20.05 25.35 -22.52
CA SER A 513 -18.71 24.93 -22.89
C SER A 513 -17.74 25.09 -21.72
N GLU A 514 -16.61 24.36 -21.71
CA GLU A 514 -15.61 24.41 -20.66
C GLU A 514 -15.12 25.87 -20.40
N SER A 515 -14.89 26.64 -21.46
CA SER A 515 -14.48 28.04 -21.33
C SER A 515 -15.54 28.93 -20.69
N GLU A 516 -16.83 28.63 -20.90
CA GLU A 516 -17.94 29.35 -20.27
C GLU A 516 -18.10 28.94 -18.80
N ARG A 517 -18.01 27.65 -18.49
CA ARG A 517 -18.01 27.13 -17.12
C ARG A 517 -16.88 27.75 -16.31
N THR A 518 -15.65 27.66 -16.79
CA THR A 518 -14.46 28.23 -16.13
C THR A 518 -14.60 29.72 -15.88
N ARG A 519 -15.11 30.47 -16.86
CA ARG A 519 -15.32 31.92 -16.72
C ARG A 519 -16.37 32.25 -15.69
N TRP A 520 -17.50 31.55 -15.69
CA TRP A 520 -18.56 31.74 -14.72
C TRP A 520 -18.10 31.36 -13.29
N LEU A 521 -17.49 30.20 -13.13
CA LEU A 521 -16.93 29.74 -11.85
C LEU A 521 -15.90 30.73 -11.30
N ALA A 522 -14.99 31.23 -12.15
CA ALA A 522 -13.99 32.23 -11.76
C ALA A 522 -14.63 33.54 -11.30
N ALA A 523 -15.72 33.97 -11.94
CA ALA A 523 -16.46 35.17 -11.54
C ALA A 523 -17.15 34.99 -10.16
N GLU A 524 -17.77 33.84 -9.91
CA GLU A 524 -18.40 33.53 -8.62
C GLU A 524 -17.35 33.33 -7.50
N LEU A 525 -16.20 32.77 -7.82
CA LEU A 525 -15.08 32.63 -6.88
C LEU A 525 -14.39 33.95 -6.55
N ALA A 526 -14.59 35.00 -7.35
CA ALA A 526 -14.05 36.34 -7.03
C ALA A 526 -14.91 37.11 -6.01
N THR A 527 -16.09 36.61 -5.66
CA THR A 527 -17.05 37.30 -4.78
C THR A 527 -17.29 36.53 -3.49
N ARG A 528 -17.66 37.27 -2.40
CA ARG A 528 -18.11 36.65 -1.13
C ARG A 528 -19.62 36.40 -1.10
N ARG A 529 -20.33 36.68 -2.18
CA ARG A 529 -21.78 36.47 -2.24
C ARG A 529 -22.08 34.97 -2.08
N PRO A 530 -22.92 34.58 -1.11
CA PRO A 530 -23.33 33.20 -1.00
C PRO A 530 -24.33 32.83 -2.12
N LEU A 531 -24.24 31.62 -2.62
CA LEU A 531 -25.12 31.04 -3.60
C LEU A 531 -26.11 30.04 -2.94
N ILE A 532 -25.66 29.36 -1.90
CA ILE A 532 -26.41 28.29 -1.26
C ILE A 532 -27.26 28.86 -0.12
N PRO A 533 -28.60 28.67 -0.13
CA PRO A 533 -29.45 29.08 0.98
C PRO A 533 -29.18 28.24 2.24
N SER A 534 -29.54 28.77 3.41
CA SER A 534 -29.41 28.08 4.70
C SER A 534 -30.26 26.80 4.74
N GLU A 535 -31.48 26.85 4.24
CA GLU A 535 -32.29 25.66 3.97
C GLU A 535 -31.95 25.12 2.60
N LEU A 536 -31.76 23.81 2.50
CA LEU A 536 -31.34 23.16 1.26
C LEU A 536 -32.55 22.59 0.52
N PRO A 537 -33.16 23.32 -0.46
CA PRO A 537 -34.30 22.84 -1.21
C PRO A 537 -33.91 21.92 -2.39
N PHE A 538 -32.82 21.19 -2.25
CA PHE A 538 -32.17 20.40 -3.28
C PHE A 538 -32.44 18.90 -3.11
N SER A 539 -32.06 18.11 -4.13
CA SER A 539 -32.08 16.66 -4.06
C SER A 539 -31.17 16.13 -2.93
N GLU A 540 -31.42 14.91 -2.48
CA GLU A 540 -30.61 14.29 -1.40
C GLU A 540 -29.13 14.17 -1.78
N ARG A 541 -28.82 13.93 -3.06
CA ARG A 541 -27.44 13.86 -3.55
C ARG A 541 -26.72 15.22 -3.44
N THR A 542 -27.38 16.29 -3.88
CA THR A 542 -26.84 17.64 -3.78
C THR A 542 -26.69 18.08 -2.30
N LYS A 543 -27.68 17.75 -1.44
CA LYS A 543 -27.56 17.95 -0.02
C LYS A 543 -26.34 17.25 0.59
N GLU A 544 -26.11 16.00 0.24
CA GLU A 544 -24.98 15.22 0.74
C GLU A 544 -23.63 15.88 0.38
N ILE A 545 -23.46 16.37 -0.85
CA ILE A 545 -22.25 17.07 -1.28
C ILE A 545 -22.02 18.35 -0.46
N ILE A 546 -23.07 19.16 -0.30
CA ILE A 546 -23.00 20.40 0.48
C ILE A 546 -22.69 20.09 1.95
N GLU A 547 -23.40 19.14 2.56
CA GLU A 547 -23.20 18.74 3.96
C GLU A 547 -21.82 18.09 4.17
N THR A 548 -21.26 17.42 3.17
CA THR A 548 -19.88 16.91 3.24
C THR A 548 -18.88 18.04 3.45
N LEU A 549 -18.96 19.12 2.70
CA LEU A 549 -18.04 20.25 2.87
C LEU A 549 -18.31 21.03 4.18
N ARG A 550 -19.57 21.17 4.58
CA ARG A 550 -19.94 21.72 5.88
C ARG A 550 -19.39 20.85 7.03
N MET A 551 -19.43 19.54 6.88
CA MET A 551 -18.86 18.60 7.84
C MET A 551 -17.34 18.76 7.92
N VAL A 552 -16.62 18.90 6.78
CA VAL A 552 -15.18 19.18 6.77
C VAL A 552 -14.88 20.45 7.58
N LYS A 553 -15.67 21.52 7.40
CA LYS A 553 -15.50 22.74 8.21
C LYS A 553 -15.70 22.49 9.71
N ARG A 554 -16.70 21.70 10.07
CA ARG A 554 -16.94 21.31 11.47
C ARG A 554 -15.80 20.46 12.04
N LEU A 555 -15.28 19.49 11.23
CA LEU A 555 -14.13 18.67 11.62
C LEU A 555 -12.90 19.52 11.90
N GLN A 556 -12.57 20.46 11.01
CA GLN A 556 -11.44 21.36 11.19
C GLN A 556 -11.61 22.26 12.44
N GLY A 557 -12.83 22.67 12.75
CA GLY A 557 -13.14 23.45 13.96
C GLY A 557 -12.93 22.66 15.25
N GLU A 558 -13.27 21.37 15.26
CA GLU A 558 -13.19 20.53 16.47
C GLU A 558 -11.82 19.83 16.62
N PHE A 559 -11.26 19.33 15.53
CA PHE A 559 -10.06 18.47 15.54
C PHE A 559 -8.78 19.21 15.12
N GLY A 560 -8.90 20.45 14.69
CA GLY A 560 -7.84 21.24 14.08
C GLY A 560 -7.82 21.12 12.56
N PRO A 561 -7.21 22.10 11.86
CA PRO A 561 -7.24 22.15 10.40
C PRO A 561 -6.56 20.95 9.73
N GLU A 562 -5.62 20.33 10.42
CA GLU A 562 -4.84 19.20 9.88
C GLU A 562 -5.63 17.90 9.71
N ILE A 563 -6.81 17.74 10.34
CA ILE A 563 -7.60 16.49 10.27
C ILE A 563 -8.03 16.16 8.85
N CYS A 564 -8.38 17.17 8.07
CA CYS A 564 -8.86 17.02 6.71
C CYS A 564 -8.45 18.23 5.87
N THR A 565 -7.35 18.10 5.14
CA THR A 565 -6.78 19.17 4.32
C THR A 565 -6.90 18.91 2.83
N THR A 566 -7.29 17.72 2.41
CA THR A 566 -7.25 17.28 1.02
C THR A 566 -8.63 16.84 0.53
N TYR A 567 -9.04 17.37 -0.62
CA TYR A 567 -10.22 16.93 -1.37
C TYR A 567 -9.80 16.43 -2.74
N ILE A 568 -9.95 15.15 -3.01
CA ILE A 568 -9.57 14.50 -4.26
C ILE A 568 -10.79 14.38 -5.15
N ILE A 569 -10.64 14.79 -6.40
CA ILE A 569 -11.66 14.67 -7.43
C ILE A 569 -11.29 13.50 -8.34
N SER A 570 -12.02 12.40 -8.25
CA SER A 570 -11.84 11.29 -9.19
C SER A 570 -12.49 11.61 -10.54
N MET A 571 -11.97 11.02 -11.62
CA MET A 571 -12.39 11.32 -12.99
C MET A 571 -12.33 12.82 -13.31
N SER A 572 -11.20 13.45 -12.98
CA SER A 572 -10.96 14.85 -13.37
C SER A 572 -10.57 14.93 -14.84
N HIS A 573 -11.31 15.73 -15.58
CA HIS A 573 -11.11 15.91 -17.03
C HIS A 573 -10.67 17.34 -17.39
N GLU A 574 -11.29 18.34 -16.70
CA GLU A 574 -11.19 19.75 -17.07
C GLU A 574 -10.88 20.64 -15.84
N ALA A 575 -10.53 21.90 -16.11
CA ALA A 575 -10.24 22.86 -15.04
C ALA A 575 -11.49 23.21 -14.22
N SER A 576 -12.66 23.20 -14.82
CA SER A 576 -13.94 23.44 -14.15
C SER A 576 -14.19 22.47 -13.02
N ASP A 577 -13.77 21.20 -13.11
CA ASP A 577 -13.95 20.19 -12.05
C ASP A 577 -13.34 20.65 -10.71
N LEU A 578 -12.17 21.29 -10.77
CA LEU A 578 -11.51 21.81 -9.57
C LEU A 578 -12.17 23.08 -9.06
N LEU A 579 -12.61 23.95 -9.97
CA LEU A 579 -13.26 25.20 -9.61
C LEU A 579 -14.65 24.99 -9.00
N GLU A 580 -15.39 23.97 -9.45
CA GLU A 580 -16.66 23.56 -8.86
C GLU A 580 -16.51 23.20 -7.38
N VAL A 581 -15.52 22.37 -7.05
CA VAL A 581 -15.22 22.01 -5.67
C VAL A 581 -14.75 23.21 -4.86
N LEU A 582 -13.94 24.09 -5.44
CA LEU A 582 -13.48 25.30 -4.77
C LEU A 582 -14.63 26.26 -4.50
N LEU A 583 -15.63 26.37 -5.42
CA LEU A 583 -16.85 27.15 -5.23
C LEU A 583 -17.70 26.58 -4.08
N LEU A 584 -17.88 25.28 -4.05
CA LEU A 584 -18.60 24.62 -2.94
C LEU A 584 -17.86 24.75 -1.61
N ALA A 585 -16.51 24.73 -1.63
CA ALA A 585 -15.67 24.98 -0.46
C ALA A 585 -15.81 26.43 0.05
N LYS A 586 -15.94 27.40 -0.87
CA LYS A 586 -16.24 28.79 -0.51
C LYS A 586 -17.59 28.88 0.22
N GLU A 587 -18.61 28.23 -0.28
CA GLU A 587 -19.94 28.21 0.33
C GLU A 587 -19.96 27.55 1.73
N ALA A 588 -19.07 26.59 1.97
CA ALA A 588 -18.87 25.98 3.28
C ALA A 588 -17.94 26.78 4.22
N GLY A 589 -17.37 27.91 3.74
CA GLY A 589 -16.43 28.73 4.51
C GLY A 589 -15.04 28.11 4.68
N LEU A 590 -14.63 27.20 3.76
CA LEU A 590 -13.31 26.60 3.71
C LEU A 590 -12.33 27.41 2.84
N TYR A 591 -12.85 28.22 1.91
CA TYR A 591 -12.11 29.15 1.09
C TYR A 591 -12.66 30.57 1.22
N ASP A 592 -11.78 31.56 1.41
CA ASP A 592 -12.14 32.98 1.45
C ASP A 592 -11.60 33.73 0.23
N PRO A 593 -12.45 34.17 -0.70
CA PRO A 593 -12.05 34.87 -1.91
C PRO A 593 -11.26 36.16 -1.68
N ALA A 594 -11.54 36.89 -0.60
CA ALA A 594 -10.90 38.19 -0.38
C ALA A 594 -9.45 38.07 0.10
N THR A 595 -9.10 36.98 0.79
CA THR A 595 -7.75 36.75 1.29
C THR A 595 -7.00 35.68 0.50
N GLY A 596 -7.69 34.93 -0.33
CA GLY A 596 -7.17 33.72 -0.99
C GLY A 596 -6.93 32.55 -0.04
N LYS A 597 -7.24 32.68 1.25
CA LYS A 597 -6.98 31.63 2.25
C LYS A 597 -7.92 30.46 2.06
N SER A 598 -7.35 29.25 2.01
CA SER A 598 -8.08 28.00 2.04
C SER A 598 -7.51 27.07 3.09
N THR A 599 -8.38 26.32 3.75
CA THR A 599 -7.99 25.21 4.62
C THR A 599 -8.16 23.87 3.95
N LEU A 600 -8.57 23.86 2.69
CA LEU A 600 -8.80 22.66 1.88
C LEU A 600 -8.07 22.76 0.55
N HIS A 601 -7.28 21.74 0.22
CA HIS A 601 -6.57 21.60 -1.04
C HIS A 601 -7.37 20.69 -1.98
N VAL A 602 -7.69 21.22 -3.15
CA VAL A 602 -8.37 20.46 -4.20
C VAL A 602 -7.32 19.76 -5.05
N VAL A 603 -7.44 18.46 -5.19
CA VAL A 603 -6.47 17.58 -5.85
C VAL A 603 -7.15 16.84 -6.99
N PRO A 604 -6.80 17.11 -8.27
CA PRO A 604 -7.32 16.35 -9.38
C PRO A 604 -6.71 14.95 -9.40
N LEU A 605 -7.52 13.94 -9.71
CA LEU A 605 -7.09 12.58 -10.00
C LEU A 605 -7.35 12.30 -11.49
N PHE A 606 -6.30 12.17 -12.27
CA PHE A 606 -6.34 11.81 -13.68
C PHE A 606 -6.25 10.28 -13.83
N GLU A 607 -7.29 9.66 -14.36
CA GLU A 607 -7.48 8.22 -14.33
C GLU A 607 -7.35 7.56 -15.71
N THR A 608 -7.77 8.20 -16.79
CA THR A 608 -7.64 7.66 -18.14
C THR A 608 -6.37 8.14 -18.85
N VAL A 609 -6.00 7.49 -19.94
CA VAL A 609 -4.87 7.93 -20.77
C VAL A 609 -5.13 9.33 -21.35
N GLU A 610 -6.35 9.63 -21.71
CA GLU A 610 -6.70 10.95 -22.24
C GLU A 610 -6.58 12.02 -21.16
N ASP A 611 -7.02 11.74 -19.92
CA ASP A 611 -6.85 12.66 -18.79
C ASP A 611 -5.37 12.92 -18.48
N LEU A 612 -4.55 11.85 -18.49
CA LEU A 612 -3.11 11.98 -18.28
C LEU A 612 -2.44 12.89 -19.32
N LYS A 613 -2.88 12.84 -20.58
CA LYS A 613 -2.40 13.73 -21.65
C LYS A 613 -2.90 15.16 -21.49
N GLN A 614 -4.13 15.35 -21.02
CA GLN A 614 -4.74 16.67 -20.80
C GLN A 614 -4.29 17.34 -19.50
N ALA A 615 -3.79 16.58 -18.52
CA ALA A 615 -3.42 17.08 -17.20
C ALA A 615 -2.52 18.33 -17.20
N PRO A 616 -1.48 18.47 -18.04
CA PRO A 616 -0.68 19.69 -18.13
C PRO A 616 -1.48 20.91 -18.62
N HIS A 617 -2.45 20.70 -19.51
CA HIS A 617 -3.33 21.76 -20.02
C HIS A 617 -4.28 22.24 -18.92
N VAL A 618 -4.90 21.33 -18.19
CA VAL A 618 -5.76 21.64 -17.03
C VAL A 618 -5.01 22.48 -16.00
N LEU A 619 -3.78 22.09 -15.63
CA LEU A 619 -2.96 22.88 -14.70
C LEU A 619 -2.58 24.24 -15.27
N THR A 620 -2.30 24.33 -16.58
CA THR A 620 -2.01 25.60 -17.24
C THR A 620 -3.17 26.58 -17.11
N GLN A 621 -4.39 26.12 -17.42
CA GLN A 621 -5.61 26.93 -17.27
C GLN A 621 -5.81 27.42 -15.84
N LEU A 622 -5.60 26.57 -14.84
CA LEU A 622 -5.73 26.92 -13.43
C LEU A 622 -4.66 27.94 -13.00
N PHE A 623 -3.40 27.74 -13.39
CA PHE A 623 -2.29 28.62 -13.00
C PHE A 623 -2.39 30.02 -13.62
N GLU A 624 -3.10 30.16 -14.74
CA GLU A 624 -3.39 31.44 -15.39
C GLU A 624 -4.51 32.24 -14.70
N LEU A 625 -5.29 31.61 -13.80
CA LEU A 625 -6.34 32.31 -13.07
C LEU A 625 -5.73 33.22 -11.96
N PRO A 626 -6.10 34.50 -11.89
CA PRO A 626 -5.47 35.47 -10.98
C PRO A 626 -5.56 35.08 -9.48
N PHE A 627 -6.64 34.44 -9.07
CA PHE A 627 -6.87 34.05 -7.68
C PHE A 627 -6.21 32.71 -7.32
N TYR A 628 -5.76 31.91 -8.30
CA TYR A 628 -5.25 30.58 -8.04
C TYR A 628 -3.87 30.61 -7.35
N LYS A 629 -3.02 31.56 -7.71
CA LYS A 629 -1.72 31.77 -7.04
C LYS A 629 -1.86 32.17 -5.56
N PRO A 630 -2.71 33.14 -5.16
CA PRO A 630 -3.05 33.40 -3.77
C PRO A 630 -3.59 32.18 -3.03
N TYR A 631 -4.48 31.41 -3.68
CA TYR A 631 -5.01 30.16 -3.14
C TYR A 631 -3.89 29.15 -2.81
N LEU A 632 -2.99 28.86 -3.73
CA LEU A 632 -1.88 27.92 -3.49
C LEU A 632 -0.90 28.44 -2.43
N ASN A 633 -0.68 29.75 -2.33
CA ASN A 633 0.23 30.34 -1.35
C ASN A 633 -0.36 30.41 0.07
N SER A 634 -1.65 30.20 0.24
CA SER A 634 -2.30 30.19 1.55
C SER A 634 -2.09 28.91 2.35
N ASN A 635 -1.47 27.91 1.73
CA ASN A 635 -1.30 26.56 2.25
C ASN A 635 -0.07 26.44 3.17
N ASP A 636 0.02 25.38 3.98
CA ASP A 636 1.17 25.07 4.84
C ASP A 636 2.49 24.95 4.05
N CYS A 637 2.40 24.60 2.76
CA CYS A 637 3.50 24.60 1.80
C CYS A 637 3.17 25.58 0.68
N PRO A 638 3.55 26.86 0.81
CA PRO A 638 3.21 27.89 -0.19
C PRO A 638 3.65 27.52 -1.60
N GLY A 639 2.74 27.67 -2.58
CA GLY A 639 3.00 27.36 -3.98
C GLY A 639 3.04 25.90 -4.34
N LEU A 640 2.56 24.98 -3.48
CA LEU A 640 2.51 23.55 -3.74
C LEU A 640 1.17 23.16 -4.35
N GLN A 641 1.19 22.64 -5.58
CA GLN A 641 0.07 21.91 -6.20
C GLN A 641 0.28 20.42 -6.01
N GLU A 642 -0.74 19.72 -5.55
CA GLU A 642 -0.80 18.26 -5.52
C GLU A 642 -1.66 17.75 -6.68
N VAL A 643 -1.20 16.68 -7.34
CA VAL A 643 -1.90 16.00 -8.44
C VAL A 643 -1.82 14.50 -8.20
N MET A 644 -2.95 13.82 -8.29
CA MET A 644 -2.99 12.37 -8.17
C MET A 644 -3.06 11.72 -9.55
N LEU A 645 -2.31 10.62 -9.72
CA LEU A 645 -2.28 9.82 -10.95
C LEU A 645 -2.88 8.44 -10.68
N GLY A 646 -3.84 8.05 -11.52
CA GLY A 646 -4.55 6.78 -11.41
C GLY A 646 -3.83 5.66 -12.15
N TYR A 647 -3.29 4.70 -11.42
CA TYR A 647 -2.57 3.56 -12.00
C TYR A 647 -3.49 2.42 -12.43
N SER A 648 -4.49 2.10 -11.60
CA SER A 648 -5.36 0.95 -11.85
C SER A 648 -6.34 1.22 -12.99
N ASP A 649 -6.91 2.41 -13.03
CA ASP A 649 -7.91 2.77 -14.03
C ASP A 649 -7.26 3.00 -15.40
N SER A 650 -6.09 3.66 -15.46
CA SER A 650 -5.32 3.77 -16.70
C SER A 650 -4.84 2.42 -17.22
N ASN A 651 -4.46 1.49 -16.32
CA ASN A 651 -4.08 0.13 -16.71
C ASN A 651 -5.28 -0.63 -17.30
N LYS A 652 -6.45 -0.51 -16.69
CA LYS A 652 -7.68 -1.09 -17.23
C LYS A 652 -8.02 -0.51 -18.61
N ASP A 653 -7.82 0.79 -18.83
CA ASP A 653 -8.10 1.47 -20.11
C ASP A 653 -7.14 1.07 -21.23
N SER A 654 -5.83 0.96 -20.94
CA SER A 654 -4.80 0.93 -21.97
C SER A 654 -3.82 -0.25 -21.90
N GLY A 655 -3.91 -1.09 -20.87
CA GLY A 655 -2.95 -2.16 -20.61
C GLY A 655 -1.69 -1.68 -19.90
N PHE A 656 -0.88 -2.64 -19.47
CA PHE A 656 0.21 -2.44 -18.54
C PHE A 656 1.32 -1.50 -19.03
N LEU A 657 1.85 -1.78 -20.23
CA LEU A 657 2.99 -1.03 -20.77
C LEU A 657 2.60 0.42 -21.08
N SER A 658 1.47 0.61 -21.75
CA SER A 658 0.96 1.93 -22.12
C SER A 658 0.63 2.78 -20.89
N SER A 659 -0.07 2.22 -19.90
CA SER A 659 -0.41 2.94 -18.67
C SER A 659 0.83 3.43 -17.92
N ASN A 660 1.86 2.59 -17.73
CA ASN A 660 3.08 2.99 -17.05
C ASN A 660 3.82 4.09 -17.81
N TRP A 661 3.84 4.02 -19.14
CA TRP A 661 4.48 5.02 -19.98
C TRP A 661 3.74 6.37 -19.94
N GLU A 662 2.43 6.37 -20.06
CA GLU A 662 1.62 7.59 -20.00
C GLU A 662 1.73 8.28 -18.64
N ILE A 663 1.75 7.52 -17.55
CA ILE A 663 1.98 8.03 -16.21
C ILE A 663 3.39 8.66 -16.09
N TYR A 664 4.41 8.02 -16.68
CA TYR A 664 5.77 8.53 -16.67
C TYR A 664 5.86 9.88 -17.41
N LYS A 665 5.27 9.98 -18.62
CA LYS A 665 5.20 11.23 -19.40
C LYS A 665 4.41 12.32 -18.68
N ALA A 666 3.25 11.97 -18.11
CA ALA A 666 2.41 12.91 -17.38
C ALA A 666 3.17 13.55 -16.22
N GLN A 667 3.93 12.78 -15.46
CA GLN A 667 4.75 13.31 -14.36
C GLN A 667 5.77 14.34 -14.86
N GLN A 668 6.49 14.04 -15.95
CA GLN A 668 7.47 14.97 -16.52
C GLN A 668 6.79 16.25 -17.03
N SER A 669 5.68 16.12 -17.73
CA SER A 669 4.97 17.25 -18.32
C SER A 669 4.34 18.15 -17.25
N LEU A 670 3.75 17.56 -16.21
CA LEU A 670 3.20 18.28 -15.06
C LEU A 670 4.29 19.03 -14.30
N GLN A 671 5.46 18.41 -14.10
CA GLN A 671 6.59 19.05 -13.43
C GLN A 671 7.10 20.26 -14.23
N LYS A 672 7.29 20.11 -15.54
CA LYS A 672 7.67 21.20 -16.44
C LYS A 672 6.64 22.34 -16.43
N THR A 673 5.35 21.99 -16.39
CA THR A 673 4.27 22.99 -16.31
C THR A 673 4.32 23.75 -14.98
N ALA A 674 4.46 23.05 -13.85
CA ALA A 674 4.54 23.69 -12.53
C ALA A 674 5.78 24.62 -12.45
N GLU A 675 6.94 24.18 -12.90
CA GLU A 675 8.17 24.97 -12.95
C GLU A 675 8.03 26.23 -13.81
N LYS A 676 7.38 26.14 -14.97
CA LYS A 676 7.11 27.28 -15.87
C LYS A 676 6.36 28.41 -15.17
N TYR A 677 5.42 28.08 -14.30
CA TYR A 677 4.61 29.06 -13.55
C TYR A 677 5.18 29.38 -12.16
N GLY A 678 6.30 28.78 -11.78
CA GLY A 678 6.99 29.01 -10.50
C GLY A 678 6.30 28.32 -9.31
N PHE A 679 5.58 27.24 -9.55
CA PHE A 679 4.96 26.41 -8.54
C PHE A 679 5.75 25.13 -8.25
N GLN A 680 5.55 24.58 -7.08
CA GLN A 680 6.06 23.26 -6.71
C GLN A 680 4.97 22.21 -6.98
N LEU A 681 5.39 21.02 -7.38
CA LEU A 681 4.49 19.89 -7.60
C LEU A 681 4.73 18.78 -6.59
N ARG A 682 3.67 18.17 -6.11
CA ARG A 682 3.71 16.88 -5.42
C ARG A 682 2.83 15.90 -6.16
N ILE A 683 3.43 14.81 -6.63
CA ILE A 683 2.67 13.72 -7.22
C ILE A 683 2.15 12.81 -6.10
N PHE A 684 0.86 12.57 -6.14
CA PHE A 684 0.20 11.57 -5.33
C PHE A 684 0.03 10.30 -6.16
N HIS A 685 0.83 9.28 -5.84
CA HIS A 685 0.85 8.02 -6.57
C HIS A 685 -0.27 7.11 -6.07
N GLY A 686 -1.32 6.96 -6.86
CA GLY A 686 -2.39 5.99 -6.66
C GLY A 686 -1.93 4.59 -7.03
N ARG A 687 -0.91 4.06 -6.33
CA ARG A 687 -0.32 2.74 -6.62
C ARG A 687 -1.35 1.64 -6.43
N GLY A 688 -1.95 1.22 -7.52
CA GLY A 688 -2.90 0.13 -7.59
C GLY A 688 -2.66 -0.75 -8.82
N GLY A 689 -3.27 -1.94 -8.82
CA GLY A 689 -3.08 -2.93 -9.89
C GLY A 689 -1.95 -3.91 -9.61
N SER A 690 -1.91 -5.00 -10.37
CA SER A 690 -0.93 -6.10 -10.25
C SER A 690 0.54 -5.64 -10.20
N VAL A 691 0.80 -4.44 -10.65
CA VAL A 691 2.12 -3.81 -10.77
C VAL A 691 2.63 -3.19 -9.47
N GLY A 692 1.76 -2.75 -8.58
CA GLY A 692 2.11 -2.26 -7.25
C GLY A 692 1.82 -3.25 -6.14
N ARG A 693 1.14 -4.34 -6.49
CA ARG A 693 0.61 -5.37 -5.62
C ARG A 693 1.47 -6.63 -5.75
N GLY A 694 1.54 -7.44 -4.71
CA GLY A 694 2.21 -8.72 -4.76
C GLY A 694 3.72 -8.69 -4.53
N GLY A 695 4.25 -7.69 -3.85
CA GLY A 695 5.60 -7.72 -3.29
C GLY A 695 6.71 -7.06 -4.10
N GLY A 696 6.40 -6.34 -5.17
CA GLY A 696 7.42 -5.55 -5.87
C GLY A 696 8.01 -4.48 -4.94
N PRO A 697 9.37 -4.33 -4.84
CA PRO A 697 9.98 -3.45 -3.87
C PRO A 697 9.62 -1.98 -4.15
N ALA A 698 9.06 -1.31 -3.15
CA ALA A 698 8.72 0.11 -3.20
C ALA A 698 9.94 0.97 -3.59
N TYR A 699 11.14 0.54 -3.16
CA TYR A 699 12.42 1.14 -3.50
C TYR A 699 12.66 1.26 -5.01
N ALA A 700 12.61 0.15 -5.73
CA ALA A 700 12.83 0.15 -7.18
C ALA A 700 11.77 0.98 -7.92
N ALA A 701 10.53 0.94 -7.47
CA ALA A 701 9.45 1.70 -8.08
C ALA A 701 9.57 3.22 -7.86
N ILE A 702 10.10 3.66 -6.72
CA ILE A 702 10.39 5.09 -6.46
C ILE A 702 11.56 5.54 -7.32
N LEU A 703 12.62 4.74 -7.43
CA LEU A 703 13.79 5.06 -8.26
C LEU A 703 13.50 5.05 -9.76
N ALA A 704 12.45 4.38 -10.19
CA ALA A 704 11.99 4.34 -11.58
C ALA A 704 11.14 5.55 -11.99
N GLN A 705 10.82 6.47 -11.07
CA GLN A 705 10.11 7.70 -11.40
C GLN A 705 11.05 8.69 -12.10
N PRO A 706 10.53 9.60 -12.92
CA PRO A 706 11.35 10.63 -13.55
C PRO A 706 12.12 11.46 -12.52
N GLY A 707 13.42 11.65 -12.74
CA GLY A 707 14.37 12.16 -11.73
C GLY A 707 14.10 13.54 -11.15
N GLN A 708 13.24 14.34 -11.77
CA GLN A 708 12.89 15.69 -11.29
C GLN A 708 11.56 15.76 -10.53
N THR A 709 10.79 14.66 -10.48
CA THR A 709 9.44 14.66 -9.92
C THR A 709 9.41 14.37 -8.43
N ILE A 710 10.53 13.85 -7.86
CA ILE A 710 10.67 13.56 -6.43
C ILE A 710 11.73 14.49 -5.83
N ASN A 711 11.32 15.64 -5.34
CA ASN A 711 12.21 16.59 -4.66
C ASN A 711 12.05 16.51 -3.13
N GLY A 712 12.36 15.36 -2.55
CA GLY A 712 12.15 15.08 -1.12
C GLY A 712 10.69 14.88 -0.72
N ARG A 713 9.76 14.95 -1.65
CA ARG A 713 8.32 14.89 -1.38
C ARG A 713 7.65 13.80 -2.19
N ILE A 714 6.88 12.97 -1.51
CA ILE A 714 6.07 11.94 -2.15
C ILE A 714 4.80 11.67 -1.34
N LYS A 715 3.69 11.43 -2.01
CA LYS A 715 2.47 10.91 -1.40
C LYS A 715 2.09 9.62 -2.12
N ILE A 716 1.87 8.55 -1.38
CA ILE A 716 1.64 7.20 -1.94
C ILE A 716 0.45 6.58 -1.22
N THR A 717 -0.46 5.95 -1.97
CA THR A 717 -1.44 5.05 -1.37
C THR A 717 -0.76 3.75 -0.96
N GLU A 718 -0.96 3.35 0.29
CA GLU A 718 -0.71 2.00 0.78
C GLU A 718 -2.06 1.28 0.81
N GLN A 719 -2.25 0.42 -0.17
CA GLN A 719 -3.53 -0.26 -0.34
C GLN A 719 -3.69 -1.37 0.69
N GLY A 720 -4.95 -1.62 1.11
CA GLY A 720 -5.26 -2.56 2.16
C GLY A 720 -4.59 -3.91 2.03
N GLU A 721 -4.48 -4.47 0.80
CA GLU A 721 -3.86 -5.77 0.55
C GLU A 721 -2.36 -5.84 0.91
N VAL A 722 -1.66 -4.72 0.94
CA VAL A 722 -0.23 -4.70 1.30
C VAL A 722 0.02 -4.32 2.76
N LEU A 723 -1.00 -3.88 3.49
CA LEU A 723 -0.84 -3.46 4.88
C LEU A 723 -0.38 -4.62 5.76
N ALA A 724 -0.98 -5.79 5.62
CA ALA A 724 -0.57 -6.97 6.35
C ALA A 724 0.86 -7.42 6.00
N SER A 725 1.26 -7.34 4.73
CA SER A 725 2.61 -7.72 4.31
C SER A 725 3.70 -6.73 4.70
N LYS A 726 3.36 -5.45 4.94
CA LYS A 726 4.33 -4.40 5.22
C LYS A 726 4.34 -3.92 6.68
N TYR A 727 3.17 -3.97 7.35
CA TYR A 727 2.97 -3.32 8.65
C TYR A 727 2.40 -4.26 9.72
N SER A 728 2.43 -5.58 9.51
CA SER A 728 1.94 -6.54 10.50
C SER A 728 2.86 -6.70 11.72
N LEU A 729 4.18 -6.47 11.54
CA LEU A 729 5.20 -6.63 12.55
C LEU A 729 6.08 -5.37 12.64
N PRO A 730 6.58 -4.98 13.84
CA PRO A 730 7.35 -3.74 14.04
C PRO A 730 8.60 -3.63 13.18
N ASP A 731 9.41 -4.67 13.09
CA ASP A 731 10.66 -4.65 12.32
C ASP A 731 10.41 -4.60 10.81
N LEU A 732 9.34 -5.25 10.35
CA LEU A 732 8.93 -5.21 8.95
C LEU A 732 8.43 -3.81 8.56
N ALA A 733 7.63 -3.19 9.43
CA ALA A 733 7.20 -1.81 9.26
C ALA A 733 8.38 -0.85 9.21
N LEU A 734 9.32 -0.99 10.14
CA LEU A 734 10.52 -0.18 10.21
C LEU A 734 11.39 -0.33 8.96
N TYR A 735 11.55 -1.57 8.46
CA TYR A 735 12.26 -1.83 7.20
C TYR A 735 11.59 -1.15 6.01
N ASN A 736 10.27 -1.27 5.86
CA ASN A 736 9.54 -0.65 4.76
C ASN A 736 9.59 0.88 4.81
N LEU A 737 9.42 1.48 5.98
CA LEU A 737 9.51 2.92 6.18
C LEU A 737 10.92 3.45 5.89
N GLU A 738 11.96 2.76 6.36
CA GLU A 738 13.36 3.10 6.08
C GLU A 738 13.66 3.00 4.57
N THR A 739 13.17 1.94 3.92
CA THR A 739 13.37 1.70 2.49
C THR A 739 12.72 2.80 1.63
N ILE A 740 11.48 3.21 1.94
CA ILE A 740 10.81 4.31 1.26
C ILE A 740 11.58 5.63 1.48
N THR A 741 11.97 5.91 2.71
CA THR A 741 12.73 7.12 3.06
C THR A 741 14.06 7.17 2.29
N THR A 742 14.79 6.06 2.26
CA THR A 742 16.05 5.92 1.53
C THR A 742 15.85 6.13 0.03
N ALA A 743 14.81 5.54 -0.55
CA ALA A 743 14.50 5.68 -1.97
C ALA A 743 14.19 7.14 -2.35
N VAL A 744 13.41 7.84 -1.53
CA VAL A 744 13.05 9.26 -1.76
C VAL A 744 14.30 10.15 -1.72
N ILE A 745 15.18 9.95 -0.72
CA ILE A 745 16.43 10.72 -0.62
C ILE A 745 17.34 10.42 -1.80
N GLN A 746 17.49 9.16 -2.17
CA GLN A 746 18.32 8.75 -3.29
C GLN A 746 17.81 9.28 -4.63
N ALA A 747 16.52 9.13 -4.93
CA ALA A 747 15.91 9.63 -6.15
C ALA A 747 16.03 11.16 -6.29
N SER A 748 16.06 11.88 -5.17
CA SER A 748 16.19 13.34 -5.15
C SER A 748 17.62 13.82 -5.33
N LEU A 749 18.63 13.09 -4.77
CA LEU A 749 20.04 13.53 -4.77
C LEU A 749 20.89 12.88 -5.87
N LEU A 750 20.59 11.63 -6.22
CA LEU A 750 21.38 10.87 -7.21
C LEU A 750 20.59 10.77 -8.52
N ARG A 751 20.52 11.87 -9.25
CA ARG A 751 19.84 11.95 -10.55
C ARG A 751 20.64 11.22 -11.63
N THR A 752 19.95 10.56 -12.53
CA THR A 752 20.50 10.02 -13.77
C THR A 752 20.04 10.90 -14.92
N SER A 753 20.97 11.36 -15.77
CA SER A 753 20.66 12.12 -17.01
C SER A 753 20.01 11.24 -18.10
N ILE A 754 19.78 9.98 -17.79
CA ILE A 754 19.22 9.00 -18.71
C ILE A 754 17.73 9.29 -19.02
N ASP A 755 17.02 9.90 -18.08
CA ASP A 755 15.60 10.23 -18.21
C ASP A 755 15.30 11.35 -19.25
N GLU A 756 16.32 11.94 -19.85
CA GLU A 756 16.20 13.06 -20.82
C GLU A 756 16.60 12.66 -22.26
N ILE A 757 16.78 11.35 -22.53
CA ILE A 757 17.21 10.89 -23.85
C ILE A 757 15.99 10.77 -24.78
N GLU A 758 15.74 11.80 -25.58
CA GLU A 758 14.62 11.89 -26.52
C GLU A 758 14.42 10.65 -27.40
N PRO A 759 15.45 10.07 -28.05
CA PRO A 759 15.24 8.86 -28.86
C PRO A 759 14.72 7.64 -28.07
N TRP A 760 14.99 7.57 -26.77
CA TRP A 760 14.46 6.50 -25.92
C TRP A 760 12.96 6.68 -25.67
N HIS A 761 12.53 7.93 -25.53
CA HIS A 761 11.12 8.26 -25.38
C HIS A 761 10.32 7.92 -26.64
N GLU A 762 10.88 8.20 -27.84
CA GLU A 762 10.23 7.84 -29.10
C GLU A 762 10.00 6.33 -29.23
N ILE A 763 10.99 5.52 -28.88
CA ILE A 763 10.89 4.06 -28.89
C ILE A 763 9.85 3.57 -27.87
N MET A 764 9.84 4.14 -26.67
CA MET A 764 8.84 3.78 -25.67
C MET A 764 7.43 4.18 -26.07
N GLU A 765 7.26 5.32 -26.75
CA GLU A 765 5.98 5.76 -27.30
C GLU A 765 5.45 4.77 -28.34
N GLU A 766 6.33 4.29 -29.20
CA GLU A 766 6.01 3.28 -30.19
C GLU A 766 5.60 1.95 -29.53
N LEU A 767 6.40 1.44 -28.60
CA LEU A 767 6.10 0.22 -27.85
C LEU A 767 4.78 0.34 -27.08
N ALA A 768 4.56 1.45 -26.42
CA ALA A 768 3.35 1.72 -25.65
C ALA A 768 2.11 1.80 -26.55
N THR A 769 2.23 2.41 -27.72
CA THR A 769 1.13 2.53 -28.71
C THR A 769 0.74 1.17 -29.25
N ARG A 770 1.71 0.34 -29.68
CA ARG A 770 1.47 -1.03 -30.16
C ARG A 770 0.84 -1.90 -29.07
N SER A 771 1.36 -1.81 -27.85
CA SER A 771 0.82 -2.55 -26.71
C SER A 771 -0.62 -2.15 -26.40
N ARG A 772 -0.92 -0.85 -26.38
CA ARG A 772 -2.29 -0.32 -26.20
C ARG A 772 -3.24 -0.86 -27.26
N GLN A 773 -2.84 -0.82 -28.51
CA GLN A 773 -3.66 -1.30 -29.61
C GLN A 773 -3.95 -2.80 -29.47
N CYS A 774 -2.93 -3.63 -29.19
CA CYS A 774 -3.10 -5.06 -28.94
C CYS A 774 -4.07 -5.32 -27.77
N TYR A 775 -3.89 -4.62 -26.65
CA TYR A 775 -4.76 -4.75 -25.47
C TYR A 775 -6.20 -4.35 -25.77
N ARG A 776 -6.42 -3.20 -26.38
CA ARG A 776 -7.76 -2.69 -26.67
C ARG A 776 -8.49 -3.53 -27.70
N ASN A 777 -7.78 -4.05 -28.72
CA ASN A 777 -8.37 -4.96 -29.70
C ASN A 777 -8.97 -6.21 -29.05
N LEU A 778 -8.35 -6.76 -28.00
CA LEU A 778 -8.92 -7.89 -27.27
C LEU A 778 -10.08 -7.47 -26.35
N ILE A 779 -9.85 -6.44 -25.53
CA ILE A 779 -10.74 -6.12 -24.39
C ILE A 779 -11.97 -5.33 -24.80
N TYR A 780 -11.82 -4.37 -25.75
CA TYR A 780 -12.86 -3.39 -26.08
C TYR A 780 -13.46 -3.58 -27.47
N GLU A 781 -12.73 -4.18 -28.41
CA GLU A 781 -13.19 -4.31 -29.79
C GLU A 781 -13.81 -5.68 -30.09
N ARG A 782 -13.61 -6.67 -29.20
CA ARG A 782 -14.23 -7.98 -29.29
C ARG A 782 -15.56 -7.99 -28.53
N PRO A 783 -16.73 -8.12 -29.21
CA PRO A 783 -18.02 -8.12 -28.53
C PRO A 783 -18.18 -9.26 -27.52
N GLU A 784 -17.62 -10.44 -27.86
CA GLU A 784 -17.68 -11.65 -27.05
C GLU A 784 -16.83 -11.58 -25.77
N PHE A 785 -15.88 -10.63 -25.66
CA PHE A 785 -14.93 -10.59 -24.55
C PHE A 785 -15.60 -10.30 -23.21
N ILE A 786 -16.65 -9.49 -23.18
CA ILE A 786 -17.36 -9.18 -21.93
C ILE A 786 -18.05 -10.43 -21.38
N ASP A 787 -18.63 -11.25 -22.26
CA ASP A 787 -19.27 -12.51 -21.87
C ASP A 787 -18.23 -13.54 -21.44
N PHE A 788 -17.09 -13.61 -22.16
CA PHE A 788 -15.93 -14.38 -21.74
C PHE A 788 -15.51 -14.02 -20.31
N PHE A 789 -15.30 -12.74 -20.01
CA PHE A 789 -14.92 -12.28 -18.68
C PHE A 789 -15.95 -12.70 -17.62
N HIS A 790 -17.25 -12.54 -17.89
CA HIS A 790 -18.29 -12.89 -16.93
C HIS A 790 -18.43 -14.38 -16.68
N GLN A 791 -18.25 -15.21 -17.71
CA GLN A 791 -18.38 -16.65 -17.57
C GLN A 791 -17.10 -17.29 -17.02
N VAL A 792 -15.93 -16.89 -17.51
CA VAL A 792 -14.63 -17.53 -17.22
C VAL A 792 -14.01 -17.04 -15.91
N THR A 793 -14.53 -15.98 -15.30
CA THR A 793 -14.00 -15.48 -14.02
C THR A 793 -15.08 -15.53 -12.91
N PRO A 794 -14.68 -15.51 -11.63
CA PRO A 794 -15.64 -15.49 -10.51
C PRO A 794 -16.16 -14.09 -10.17
N ILE A 795 -16.31 -13.16 -11.14
CA ILE A 795 -16.72 -11.77 -10.88
C ILE A 795 -18.10 -11.65 -10.22
N GLU A 796 -19.03 -12.53 -10.58
CA GLU A 796 -20.38 -12.51 -10.01
C GLU A 796 -20.35 -12.98 -8.53
N GLU A 797 -19.53 -13.95 -8.22
CA GLU A 797 -19.32 -14.47 -6.87
C GLU A 797 -18.53 -13.47 -6.01
N ILE A 798 -17.52 -12.82 -6.58
CA ILE A 798 -16.79 -11.72 -5.94
C ILE A 798 -17.73 -10.59 -5.54
N SER A 799 -18.75 -10.32 -6.36
CA SER A 799 -19.77 -9.31 -6.05
C SER A 799 -20.63 -9.66 -4.84
N GLN A 800 -20.72 -10.94 -4.49
CA GLN A 800 -21.47 -11.45 -3.35
C GLN A 800 -20.62 -11.61 -2.08
N LEU A 801 -19.30 -11.39 -2.18
CA LEU A 801 -18.41 -11.37 -1.02
C LEU A 801 -18.81 -10.24 -0.08
N GLN A 802 -19.10 -10.59 1.17
CA GLN A 802 -19.39 -9.62 2.23
C GLN A 802 -18.08 -9.11 2.88
N ILE A 803 -17.16 -8.62 2.06
CA ILE A 803 -15.81 -8.24 2.49
C ILE A 803 -15.54 -6.73 2.41
N SER A 804 -16.46 -5.96 1.84
CA SER A 804 -16.31 -4.49 1.74
C SER A 804 -17.65 -3.80 1.81
N SER A 805 -17.67 -2.62 2.40
CA SER A 805 -18.80 -1.71 2.37
C SER A 805 -19.08 -1.22 0.93
N ARG A 806 -18.07 -1.18 0.07
CA ARG A 806 -18.07 -0.59 -1.26
C ARG A 806 -18.65 -1.52 -2.34
N PRO A 807 -19.55 -1.05 -3.22
CA PRO A 807 -20.05 -1.84 -4.35
C PRO A 807 -18.96 -2.14 -5.39
N THR A 808 -19.05 -3.30 -6.06
CA THR A 808 -18.10 -3.72 -7.13
C THR A 808 -18.26 -2.93 -8.44
N ARG A 809 -19.41 -2.28 -8.65
CA ARG A 809 -19.74 -1.52 -9.87
C ARG A 809 -20.26 -0.13 -9.55
N ARG A 810 -19.99 0.84 -10.43
CA ARG A 810 -20.63 2.15 -10.46
C ARG A 810 -21.96 2.03 -11.22
N GLY A 811 -23.10 2.31 -10.60
CA GLY A 811 -24.38 2.48 -11.29
C GLY A 811 -25.07 1.23 -11.88
N GLY A 812 -24.74 0.01 -11.47
CA GLY A 812 -25.53 -1.21 -11.73
C GLY A 812 -25.57 -1.77 -13.16
N LYS A 813 -24.98 -1.13 -14.16
CA LYS A 813 -24.91 -1.63 -15.55
C LYS A 813 -23.83 -2.70 -15.71
N LYS A 814 -24.13 -3.78 -16.48
CA LYS A 814 -23.17 -4.84 -16.78
C LYS A 814 -22.29 -4.47 -18.00
N ASN A 815 -21.48 -3.43 -17.88
CA ASN A 815 -20.49 -3.08 -18.88
C ASN A 815 -19.11 -2.87 -18.26
N LEU A 816 -18.05 -2.89 -19.06
CA LEU A 816 -16.68 -2.69 -18.59
C LEU A 816 -16.47 -1.30 -17.99
N ALA A 817 -17.15 -0.27 -18.50
CA ALA A 817 -17.01 1.10 -18.02
C ALA A 817 -17.50 1.26 -16.57
N SER A 818 -18.57 0.56 -16.19
CA SER A 818 -19.12 0.59 -14.82
C SER A 818 -18.32 -0.27 -13.82
N LEU A 819 -17.52 -1.22 -14.31
CA LEU A 819 -16.75 -2.13 -13.48
C LEU A 819 -15.53 -1.39 -12.91
N ARG A 820 -15.31 -1.50 -11.60
CA ARG A 820 -14.15 -0.91 -10.93
C ARG A 820 -12.86 -1.69 -11.23
N ALA A 821 -11.72 -1.01 -11.19
CA ALA A 821 -10.43 -1.59 -11.52
C ALA A 821 -10.03 -2.72 -10.55
N ILE A 822 -10.34 -2.64 -9.25
CA ILE A 822 -10.01 -3.69 -8.29
C ILE A 822 -10.74 -5.01 -8.59
N PRO A 823 -12.07 -5.07 -8.70
CA PRO A 823 -12.77 -6.29 -9.10
C PRO A 823 -12.32 -6.84 -10.46
N TRP A 824 -12.00 -5.96 -11.41
CA TRP A 824 -11.43 -6.34 -12.71
C TRP A 824 -10.13 -7.13 -12.56
N VAL A 825 -9.13 -6.55 -11.91
CA VAL A 825 -7.82 -7.21 -11.74
C VAL A 825 -7.94 -8.45 -10.86
N PHE A 826 -8.74 -8.38 -9.80
CA PHE A 826 -8.92 -9.49 -8.85
C PHE A 826 -9.55 -10.73 -9.51
N SER A 827 -10.52 -10.54 -10.40
CA SER A 827 -11.15 -11.64 -11.14
C SER A 827 -10.17 -12.39 -12.02
N TRP A 828 -9.28 -11.67 -12.71
CA TRP A 828 -8.21 -12.26 -13.52
C TRP A 828 -7.12 -12.94 -12.70
N THR A 829 -6.87 -12.46 -11.49
CA THR A 829 -5.96 -13.11 -10.54
C THR A 829 -6.54 -14.45 -10.08
N GLN A 830 -7.84 -14.50 -9.78
CA GLN A 830 -8.52 -15.73 -9.35
C GLN A 830 -8.46 -16.82 -10.42
N SER A 831 -8.72 -16.48 -11.66
CA SER A 831 -8.71 -17.42 -12.79
C SER A 831 -7.30 -17.63 -13.39
N ARG A 832 -6.24 -17.18 -12.73
CA ARG A 832 -4.81 -17.40 -13.09
C ARG A 832 -4.37 -16.84 -14.45
N PHE A 833 -5.17 -15.98 -15.09
CA PHE A 833 -4.79 -15.26 -16.29
C PHE A 833 -3.87 -14.06 -16.00
N LEU A 834 -4.12 -13.32 -14.96
CA LEU A 834 -3.49 -12.04 -14.62
C LEU A 834 -3.38 -11.09 -15.83
N LEU A 835 -4.32 -11.17 -16.74
CA LEU A 835 -4.31 -10.58 -18.08
C LEU A 835 -3.93 -9.08 -18.13
N PRO A 836 -4.47 -8.19 -17.28
CA PRO A 836 -4.21 -6.75 -17.37
C PRO A 836 -2.76 -6.35 -17.09
N ALA A 837 -1.92 -7.25 -16.60
CA ALA A 837 -0.57 -6.93 -16.12
C ALA A 837 0.55 -7.29 -17.09
N TRP A 838 0.23 -7.92 -18.23
CA TRP A 838 1.24 -8.35 -19.19
C TRP A 838 0.74 -8.39 -20.65
N TYR A 839 -0.57 -8.49 -20.90
CA TYR A 839 -1.10 -8.67 -22.25
C TYR A 839 -0.76 -7.49 -23.18
N GLY A 840 -0.30 -7.79 -24.37
CA GLY A 840 0.10 -6.82 -25.39
C GLY A 840 1.56 -6.36 -25.30
N VAL A 841 2.31 -6.76 -24.29
CA VAL A 841 3.73 -6.43 -24.14
C VAL A 841 4.57 -7.23 -25.14
N GLY A 842 4.30 -8.53 -25.27
CA GLY A 842 5.02 -9.41 -26.17
C GLY A 842 4.85 -9.03 -27.64
N THR A 843 3.62 -8.78 -28.06
CA THR A 843 3.32 -8.34 -29.43
C THR A 843 4.06 -7.03 -29.76
N ALA A 844 4.00 -6.03 -28.87
CA ALA A 844 4.68 -4.75 -29.08
C ALA A 844 6.20 -4.90 -29.22
N ILE A 845 6.81 -5.67 -28.32
CA ILE A 845 8.25 -5.95 -28.37
C ILE A 845 8.63 -6.74 -29.63
N LYS A 846 7.84 -7.76 -29.99
CA LYS A 846 8.09 -8.60 -31.16
C LYS A 846 8.08 -7.80 -32.47
N GLU A 847 7.03 -7.00 -32.68
CA GLU A 847 6.90 -6.16 -33.86
C GLU A 847 8.06 -5.15 -33.96
N PHE A 848 8.48 -4.57 -32.85
CA PHE A 848 9.63 -3.66 -32.81
C PHE A 848 10.94 -4.39 -33.15
N ILE A 849 11.18 -5.56 -32.58
CA ILE A 849 12.40 -6.35 -32.89
C ILE A 849 12.41 -6.78 -34.32
N ASP A 850 11.28 -7.21 -34.92
CA ASP A 850 11.21 -7.73 -36.29
C ASP A 850 11.60 -6.70 -37.34
N GLU A 851 11.54 -5.42 -37.08
CA GLU A 851 12.01 -4.38 -38.00
C GLU A 851 13.53 -4.40 -38.21
N LYS A 852 14.28 -4.60 -37.09
CA LYS A 852 15.76 -4.71 -37.12
C LYS A 852 16.23 -5.67 -36.01
N PRO A 853 16.19 -6.97 -36.21
CA PRO A 853 16.30 -7.94 -35.12
C PRO A 853 17.53 -7.81 -34.21
N ALA A 854 18.72 -7.65 -34.79
CA ALA A 854 19.96 -7.57 -34.01
C ALA A 854 20.12 -6.21 -33.29
N GLU A 855 19.78 -5.14 -33.96
CA GLU A 855 19.94 -3.77 -33.45
C GLU A 855 18.93 -3.48 -32.34
N HIS A 856 17.65 -3.74 -32.60
CA HIS A 856 16.58 -3.44 -31.64
C HIS A 856 16.64 -4.35 -30.42
N LEU A 857 16.99 -5.60 -30.53
CA LEU A 857 17.20 -6.49 -29.38
C LEU A 857 18.35 -5.99 -28.50
N SER A 858 19.49 -5.65 -29.10
CA SER A 858 20.63 -5.10 -28.35
C SER A 858 20.26 -3.79 -27.61
N LEU A 859 19.43 -2.96 -28.25
CA LEU A 859 18.95 -1.70 -27.68
C LEU A 859 18.00 -1.94 -26.49
N LEU A 860 17.05 -2.88 -26.58
CA LEU A 860 16.15 -3.22 -25.46
C LEU A 860 16.91 -3.84 -24.29
N ARG A 861 17.94 -4.66 -24.55
CA ARG A 861 18.86 -5.14 -23.51
C ARG A 861 19.60 -4.00 -22.83
N TYR A 862 20.05 -3.02 -23.60
CA TYR A 862 20.71 -1.85 -23.06
C TYR A 862 19.75 -1.00 -22.20
N PHE A 863 18.48 -0.83 -22.62
CA PHE A 863 17.44 -0.19 -21.81
C PHE A 863 17.23 -0.91 -20.50
N TYR A 864 17.08 -2.22 -20.52
CA TYR A 864 16.92 -3.04 -19.32
C TYR A 864 18.09 -2.86 -18.35
N TYR A 865 19.30 -2.79 -18.86
CA TYR A 865 20.48 -2.59 -18.04
C TYR A 865 20.62 -1.17 -17.48
N LYS A 866 20.36 -0.15 -18.28
CA LYS A 866 20.65 1.27 -17.95
C LYS A 866 19.47 2.05 -17.43
N TRP A 867 18.26 1.81 -17.92
CA TRP A 867 17.10 2.63 -17.65
C TRP A 867 16.22 2.05 -16.54
N PRO A 868 16.18 2.65 -15.33
CA PRO A 868 15.42 2.12 -14.19
C PRO A 868 13.93 1.95 -14.48
N PHE A 869 13.33 2.85 -15.27
CA PHE A 869 11.93 2.76 -15.68
C PHE A 869 11.68 1.50 -16.52
N PHE A 870 12.44 1.28 -17.60
CA PHE A 870 12.26 0.12 -18.46
C PHE A 870 12.52 -1.19 -17.70
N ARG A 871 13.60 -1.21 -16.89
CA ARG A 871 13.89 -2.37 -16.03
C ARG A 871 12.73 -2.68 -15.11
N MET A 872 12.15 -1.68 -14.45
CA MET A 872 11.01 -1.85 -13.56
C MET A 872 9.79 -2.42 -14.30
N VAL A 873 9.49 -1.94 -15.51
CA VAL A 873 8.38 -2.43 -16.33
C VAL A 873 8.60 -3.90 -16.71
N ILE A 874 9.77 -4.26 -17.24
CA ILE A 874 10.07 -5.64 -17.62
C ILE A 874 10.07 -6.58 -16.41
N SER A 875 10.72 -6.23 -15.30
CA SER A 875 10.75 -7.06 -14.09
C SER A 875 9.36 -7.29 -13.49
N LYS A 876 8.46 -6.31 -13.58
CA LYS A 876 7.08 -6.48 -13.12
C LYS A 876 6.24 -7.36 -14.03
N ALA A 877 6.41 -7.24 -15.34
CA ALA A 877 5.80 -8.17 -16.30
C ALA A 877 6.30 -9.61 -16.04
N GLU A 878 7.61 -9.79 -15.85
CA GLU A 878 8.25 -11.05 -15.48
C GLU A 878 7.64 -11.66 -14.21
N MET A 879 7.52 -10.86 -13.15
CA MET A 879 6.90 -11.29 -11.89
C MET A 879 5.46 -11.74 -12.07
N THR A 880 4.71 -11.09 -12.94
CA THR A 880 3.31 -11.44 -13.18
C THR A 880 3.21 -12.72 -14.02
N LEU A 881 4.01 -12.84 -15.08
CA LEU A 881 4.08 -14.03 -15.93
C LEU A 881 4.44 -15.29 -15.12
N ALA A 882 5.34 -15.17 -14.15
CA ALA A 882 5.69 -16.28 -13.26
C ALA A 882 4.51 -16.77 -12.37
N LYS A 883 3.47 -15.97 -12.24
CA LYS A 883 2.25 -16.29 -11.48
C LYS A 883 1.09 -16.76 -12.38
N VAL A 884 1.18 -16.61 -13.69
CA VAL A 884 0.17 -17.12 -14.63
C VAL A 884 0.24 -18.65 -14.68
N ASP A 885 -0.93 -19.27 -14.79
CA ASP A 885 -1.04 -20.72 -15.01
C ASP A 885 -2.10 -20.98 -16.09
N LEU A 886 -1.63 -21.26 -17.29
CA LEU A 886 -2.51 -21.41 -18.44
C LEU A 886 -3.37 -22.69 -18.38
N GLU A 887 -2.90 -23.73 -17.70
CA GLU A 887 -3.65 -24.97 -17.57
C GLU A 887 -4.87 -24.75 -16.67
N ILE A 888 -4.69 -24.07 -15.54
CA ILE A 888 -5.80 -23.67 -14.66
C ILE A 888 -6.71 -22.68 -15.38
N ALA A 889 -6.15 -21.68 -16.08
CA ALA A 889 -6.92 -20.71 -16.84
C ALA A 889 -7.79 -21.39 -17.91
N HIS A 890 -7.24 -22.36 -18.62
CA HIS A 890 -7.98 -23.17 -19.60
C HIS A 890 -9.10 -23.99 -18.96
N HIS A 891 -8.84 -24.54 -17.77
CA HIS A 891 -9.86 -25.25 -17.03
C HIS A 891 -11.07 -24.38 -16.67
N TYR A 892 -10.86 -23.09 -16.34
CA TYR A 892 -11.96 -22.14 -16.19
C TYR A 892 -12.73 -21.95 -17.50
N VAL A 893 -12.05 -21.86 -18.63
CA VAL A 893 -12.69 -21.74 -19.96
C VAL A 893 -13.53 -22.98 -20.25
N GLN A 894 -12.97 -24.17 -20.10
CA GLN A 894 -13.64 -25.42 -20.43
C GLN A 894 -14.88 -25.71 -19.59
N GLU A 895 -14.79 -25.45 -18.29
CA GLU A 895 -15.81 -25.90 -17.33
C GLU A 895 -16.89 -24.85 -17.06
N LEU A 896 -16.60 -23.56 -17.22
CA LEU A 896 -17.52 -22.49 -16.88
C LEU A 896 -18.18 -21.84 -18.09
N SER A 897 -17.71 -22.09 -19.32
CA SER A 897 -18.32 -21.57 -20.55
C SER A 897 -19.64 -22.28 -20.87
N HIS A 898 -20.62 -21.50 -21.34
CA HIS A 898 -21.82 -22.09 -21.91
C HIS A 898 -21.51 -22.81 -23.24
N GLU A 899 -22.24 -23.86 -23.54
CA GLU A 899 -22.02 -24.67 -24.74
C GLU A 899 -21.99 -23.85 -26.03
N GLN A 900 -22.86 -22.86 -26.15
CA GLN A 900 -22.97 -21.99 -27.31
C GLN A 900 -21.76 -21.06 -27.51
N ASP A 901 -21.01 -20.72 -26.45
CA ASP A 901 -19.92 -19.74 -26.45
C ASP A 901 -18.54 -20.45 -26.48
N ARG A 902 -18.52 -21.76 -26.25
CA ARG A 902 -17.27 -22.52 -26.01
C ARG A 902 -16.27 -22.40 -27.15
N GLU A 903 -16.69 -22.51 -28.40
CA GLU A 903 -15.78 -22.44 -29.57
C GLU A 903 -15.14 -21.04 -29.70
N SER A 904 -15.94 -20.00 -29.49
CA SER A 904 -15.44 -18.62 -29.49
C SER A 904 -14.46 -18.37 -28.34
N PHE A 905 -14.78 -18.90 -27.16
CA PHE A 905 -13.93 -18.73 -25.96
C PHE A 905 -12.62 -19.52 -26.03
N GLU A 906 -12.61 -20.71 -26.65
CA GLU A 906 -11.37 -21.45 -26.95
C GLU A 906 -10.47 -20.65 -27.90
N THR A 907 -11.06 -19.96 -28.89
CA THR A 907 -10.30 -19.09 -29.80
C THR A 907 -9.67 -17.90 -29.05
N LEU A 908 -10.43 -17.26 -28.14
CA LEU A 908 -9.91 -16.19 -27.28
C LEU A 908 -8.79 -16.70 -26.37
N PHE A 909 -8.99 -17.86 -25.76
CA PHE A 909 -7.96 -18.47 -24.92
C PHE A 909 -6.67 -18.77 -25.68
N ALA A 910 -6.78 -19.35 -26.88
CA ALA A 910 -5.62 -19.64 -27.74
C ALA A 910 -4.83 -18.37 -28.10
N GLN A 911 -5.53 -17.26 -28.36
CA GLN A 911 -4.90 -15.94 -28.58
C GLN A 911 -4.16 -15.45 -27.33
N ILE A 912 -4.76 -15.58 -26.15
CA ILE A 912 -4.16 -15.19 -24.88
C ILE A 912 -2.94 -16.06 -24.56
N ALA A 913 -3.04 -17.37 -24.79
CA ALA A 913 -1.94 -18.31 -24.56
C ALA A 913 -0.74 -18.07 -25.50
N GLU A 914 -1.00 -17.70 -26.74
CA GLU A 914 0.05 -17.34 -27.68
C GLU A 914 0.77 -16.05 -27.25
N GLU A 915 0.04 -15.04 -26.82
CA GLU A 915 0.64 -13.81 -26.32
C GLU A 915 1.46 -14.04 -25.04
N TYR A 916 1.01 -14.93 -24.15
CA TYR A 916 1.78 -15.33 -22.96
C TYR A 916 3.13 -15.95 -23.32
N ARG A 917 3.14 -16.93 -24.24
CA ARG A 917 4.38 -17.59 -24.68
C ARG A 917 5.35 -16.59 -25.30
N ARG A 918 4.83 -15.75 -26.22
CA ARG A 918 5.60 -14.68 -26.88
C ARG A 918 6.20 -13.71 -25.87
N THR A 919 5.39 -13.24 -24.90
CA THR A 919 5.84 -12.28 -23.89
C THR A 919 6.92 -12.90 -23.00
N SER A 920 6.74 -14.14 -22.55
CA SER A 920 7.71 -14.84 -21.70
C SER A 920 9.04 -15.05 -22.40
N GLU A 921 9.04 -15.53 -23.66
CA GLU A 921 10.25 -15.76 -24.45
C GLU A 921 11.03 -14.46 -24.68
N LEU A 922 10.33 -13.37 -24.99
CA LEU A 922 10.97 -12.07 -25.26
C LEU A 922 11.52 -11.45 -23.98
N ILE A 923 10.83 -11.56 -22.85
CA ILE A 923 11.34 -11.09 -21.57
C ILE A 923 12.60 -11.86 -21.19
N LEU A 924 12.61 -13.18 -21.28
CA LEU A 924 13.82 -14.00 -21.03
C LEU A 924 14.96 -13.61 -21.97
N THR A 925 14.66 -13.33 -23.23
CA THR A 925 15.64 -12.90 -24.23
C THR A 925 16.25 -11.53 -23.89
N ILE A 926 15.42 -10.57 -23.41
CA ILE A 926 15.88 -9.23 -23.05
C ILE A 926 16.68 -9.25 -21.75
N THR A 927 16.20 -9.96 -20.72
CA THR A 927 16.84 -10.04 -19.41
C THR A 927 18.11 -10.90 -19.42
N GLY A 928 18.19 -11.85 -20.34
CA GLY A 928 19.24 -12.87 -20.37
C GLY A 928 19.03 -13.97 -19.32
N HIS A 929 17.87 -14.05 -18.71
CA HIS A 929 17.51 -15.08 -17.74
C HIS A 929 17.19 -16.41 -18.44
N GLN A 930 17.44 -17.52 -17.77
CA GLN A 930 17.06 -18.84 -18.25
C GLN A 930 15.63 -19.19 -17.83
N ARG A 931 15.22 -18.74 -16.64
CA ARG A 931 13.88 -18.92 -16.07
C ARG A 931 13.34 -17.56 -15.61
N LEU A 932 12.04 -17.44 -15.54
CA LEU A 932 11.41 -16.25 -14.97
C LEU A 932 11.87 -16.06 -13.52
N LEU A 933 12.18 -14.82 -13.17
CA LEU A 933 12.63 -14.40 -11.85
C LEU A 933 14.06 -14.85 -11.46
N ASP A 934 14.90 -15.30 -12.37
CA ASP A 934 16.31 -15.61 -12.04
C ASP A 934 17.07 -14.39 -11.49
N GLY A 935 16.61 -13.19 -11.75
CA GLY A 935 17.14 -11.94 -11.17
C GLY A 935 16.69 -11.66 -9.73
N ASP A 936 15.69 -12.40 -9.20
CA ASP A 936 15.15 -12.23 -7.83
C ASP A 936 14.84 -13.61 -7.23
N LEU A 937 15.88 -14.32 -6.79
CA LEU A 937 15.78 -15.67 -6.24
C LEU A 937 14.83 -15.80 -5.04
N PRO A 938 14.78 -14.85 -4.07
CA PRO A 938 13.80 -14.90 -2.99
C PRO A 938 12.35 -14.89 -3.50
N LEU A 939 12.06 -14.02 -4.45
CA LEU A 939 10.73 -13.94 -5.07
C LEU A 939 10.42 -15.20 -5.90
N GLN A 940 11.38 -15.72 -6.67
CA GLN A 940 11.23 -16.95 -7.44
C GLN A 940 10.85 -18.12 -6.54
N ARG A 941 11.54 -18.30 -5.41
CA ARG A 941 11.24 -19.35 -4.41
C ARG A 941 9.85 -19.20 -3.82
N SER A 942 9.49 -17.98 -3.41
CA SER A 942 8.17 -17.69 -2.85
C SER A 942 7.05 -18.00 -3.85
N VAL A 943 7.24 -17.69 -5.14
CA VAL A 943 6.26 -18.00 -6.19
C VAL A 943 6.17 -19.51 -6.43
N HIS A 944 7.29 -20.21 -6.52
CA HIS A 944 7.30 -21.67 -6.71
C HIS A 944 6.64 -22.41 -5.56
N LEU A 945 6.99 -22.08 -4.31
CA LEU A 945 6.40 -22.67 -3.11
C LEU A 945 4.87 -22.57 -3.11
N ARG A 946 4.34 -21.45 -3.58
CA ARG A 946 2.89 -21.17 -3.55
C ARG A 946 2.15 -21.75 -4.74
N ASN A 947 2.72 -21.69 -5.93
CA ASN A 947 2.07 -22.16 -7.14
C ASN A 947 1.65 -23.63 -7.03
N SER A 948 2.52 -24.48 -6.48
CA SER A 948 2.21 -25.90 -6.30
C SER A 948 0.96 -26.17 -5.46
N THR A 949 0.70 -25.31 -4.47
CA THR A 949 -0.45 -25.44 -3.56
C THR A 949 -1.69 -24.72 -4.08
N ILE A 950 -1.52 -23.64 -4.90
CA ILE A 950 -2.65 -22.91 -5.50
C ILE A 950 -3.35 -23.74 -6.57
N VAL A 951 -2.64 -24.61 -7.27
CA VAL A 951 -3.20 -25.46 -8.33
C VAL A 951 -4.42 -26.27 -7.85
N PRO A 952 -4.33 -27.10 -6.81
CA PRO A 952 -5.49 -27.86 -6.35
C PRO A 952 -6.63 -26.98 -5.87
N LEU A 953 -6.31 -25.81 -5.29
CA LEU A 953 -7.31 -24.86 -4.84
C LEU A 953 -8.04 -24.19 -6.03
N GLY A 954 -7.33 -23.94 -7.14
CA GLY A 954 -7.93 -23.42 -8.38
C GLY A 954 -8.93 -24.41 -8.99
N VAL A 955 -8.57 -25.70 -9.04
CA VAL A 955 -9.48 -26.75 -9.52
C VAL A 955 -10.70 -26.90 -8.61
N LEU A 956 -10.50 -26.87 -7.27
CA LEU A 956 -11.60 -26.85 -6.31
C LEU A 956 -12.54 -25.66 -6.53
N GLN A 957 -11.99 -24.49 -6.81
CA GLN A 957 -12.78 -23.28 -7.09
C GLN A 957 -13.68 -23.49 -8.30
N VAL A 958 -13.13 -23.95 -9.42
CA VAL A 958 -13.90 -24.21 -10.65
C VAL A 958 -15.05 -25.19 -10.41
N SER A 959 -14.79 -26.30 -9.71
CA SER A 959 -15.83 -27.27 -9.35
C SER A 959 -16.94 -26.67 -8.49
N LEU A 960 -16.59 -25.87 -7.48
CA LEU A 960 -17.57 -25.21 -6.61
C LEU A 960 -18.37 -24.12 -7.34
N LEU A 961 -17.73 -23.33 -8.21
CA LEU A 961 -18.38 -22.33 -9.05
C LEU A 961 -19.36 -22.97 -10.02
N LYS A 962 -18.98 -24.06 -10.69
CA LYS A 962 -19.84 -24.83 -11.60
C LYS A 962 -21.10 -25.30 -10.89
N ARG A 963 -20.95 -25.95 -9.71
CA ARG A 963 -22.08 -26.42 -8.87
C ARG A 963 -22.98 -25.24 -8.42
N LEU A 964 -22.41 -24.11 -8.03
CA LEU A 964 -23.14 -22.91 -7.60
C LEU A 964 -23.96 -22.30 -8.74
N ARG A 965 -23.35 -22.17 -9.93
CA ARG A 965 -24.00 -21.60 -11.13
C ARG A 965 -25.10 -22.51 -11.65
N GLN A 966 -24.92 -23.82 -11.67
CA GLN A 966 -25.95 -24.80 -12.01
C GLN A 966 -27.13 -24.73 -11.03
N HIS A 967 -26.87 -24.54 -9.74
CA HIS A 967 -27.95 -24.39 -8.75
C HIS A 967 -28.77 -23.11 -9.00
N ASN A 968 -28.12 -22.01 -9.39
CA ASN A 968 -28.81 -20.75 -9.70
C ASN A 968 -29.67 -20.83 -10.98
N SER A 969 -29.24 -21.59 -12.01
CA SER A 969 -29.96 -21.75 -13.28
C SER A 969 -31.20 -22.65 -13.14
N THR A 970 -31.16 -23.65 -12.28
CA THR A 970 -32.31 -24.56 -12.06
C THR A 970 -33.41 -23.94 -11.21
N GLY A 971 -33.14 -22.89 -10.44
CA GLY A 971 -34.17 -22.17 -9.66
C GLY A 971 -35.17 -21.37 -10.49
N THR A 972 -34.89 -21.09 -11.77
CA THR A 972 -35.78 -20.34 -12.70
C THR A 972 -36.67 -21.26 -13.56
N SER A 973 -36.39 -22.53 -13.65
CA SER A 973 -37.12 -23.52 -14.45
C SER A 973 -37.77 -24.50 -13.50
N GLY A 974 -39.05 -24.52 -13.31
CA GLY A 974 -39.86 -25.29 -12.35
C GLY A 974 -39.64 -26.81 -12.26
N ALA A 975 -38.40 -27.29 -12.49
CA ALA A 975 -38.00 -28.65 -12.32
C ALA A 975 -37.51 -28.85 -10.86
N ILE A 976 -38.19 -29.69 -10.10
CA ILE A 976 -37.88 -30.11 -8.73
C ILE A 976 -36.69 -31.09 -8.77
N LEU A 977 -35.53 -30.62 -9.17
CA LEU A 977 -34.26 -31.24 -8.82
C LEU A 977 -33.74 -30.57 -7.57
N ARG A 978 -34.05 -31.09 -6.41
CA ARG A 978 -33.49 -30.66 -5.14
C ARG A 978 -31.97 -30.95 -5.17
N SER A 979 -31.18 -29.92 -5.34
CA SER A 979 -29.77 -30.01 -5.03
C SER A 979 -29.61 -30.51 -3.58
N ARG A 980 -28.74 -31.48 -3.36
CA ARG A 980 -28.41 -32.05 -2.02
C ARG A 980 -27.88 -30.97 -1.07
N TYR A 981 -27.41 -29.86 -1.59
CA TYR A 981 -26.74 -28.79 -0.86
C TYR A 981 -27.48 -27.46 -1.03
N SER A 982 -27.46 -26.65 0.04
CA SER A 982 -28.02 -25.31 0.00
C SER A 982 -27.14 -24.35 -0.80
N ARG A 983 -27.73 -23.32 -1.42
CA ARG A 983 -27.00 -22.24 -2.11
C ARG A 983 -25.99 -21.58 -1.18
N SER A 984 -26.30 -21.39 0.09
CA SER A 984 -25.43 -20.75 1.08
C SER A 984 -24.17 -21.58 1.37
N GLU A 985 -24.26 -22.89 1.40
CA GLU A 985 -23.11 -23.78 1.59
C GLU A 985 -22.19 -23.79 0.37
N LEU A 986 -22.76 -23.84 -0.85
CA LEU A 986 -22.00 -23.75 -2.10
C LEU A 986 -21.28 -22.40 -2.21
N LEU A 987 -21.99 -21.29 -1.91
CA LEU A 987 -21.41 -19.95 -1.90
C LEU A 987 -20.26 -19.85 -0.87
N ARG A 988 -20.47 -20.38 0.36
CA ARG A 988 -19.42 -20.40 1.37
C ARG A 988 -18.17 -21.13 0.90
N GLY A 989 -18.32 -22.27 0.23
CA GLY A 989 -17.20 -23.01 -0.35
C GLY A 989 -16.45 -22.19 -1.40
N ALA A 990 -17.17 -21.58 -2.34
CA ALA A 990 -16.59 -20.72 -3.37
C ALA A 990 -15.84 -19.52 -2.75
N LEU A 991 -16.43 -18.87 -1.74
CA LEU A 991 -15.79 -17.73 -1.07
C LEU A 991 -14.52 -18.12 -0.31
N LEU A 992 -14.45 -19.31 0.29
CA LEU A 992 -13.23 -19.82 0.93
C LEU A 992 -12.11 -20.06 -0.09
N THR A 993 -12.43 -20.58 -1.29
CA THR A 993 -11.43 -20.75 -2.34
C THR A 993 -10.95 -19.40 -2.88
N ILE A 994 -11.82 -18.40 -3.01
CA ILE A 994 -11.44 -17.03 -3.42
C ILE A 994 -10.45 -16.42 -2.41
N ASN A 995 -10.73 -16.53 -1.12
CA ASN A 995 -9.83 -16.03 -0.07
C ASN A 995 -8.49 -16.81 -0.06
N GLY A 996 -8.53 -18.12 -0.23
CA GLY A 996 -7.34 -18.97 -0.26
C GLY A 996 -6.43 -18.65 -1.44
N ILE A 997 -6.98 -18.48 -2.66
CA ILE A 997 -6.19 -18.07 -3.84
C ILE A 997 -5.61 -16.66 -3.64
N ALA A 998 -6.38 -15.72 -3.09
CA ALA A 998 -5.90 -14.38 -2.78
C ALA A 998 -4.71 -14.43 -1.80
N ALA A 999 -4.81 -15.20 -0.71
CA ALA A 999 -3.74 -15.39 0.26
C ALA A 999 -2.50 -16.06 -0.35
N GLY A 1000 -2.71 -17.09 -1.17
CA GLY A 1000 -1.64 -17.80 -1.88
C GLY A 1000 -0.91 -16.95 -2.90
N MET A 1001 -1.64 -16.16 -3.68
CA MET A 1001 -1.07 -15.27 -4.69
C MET A 1001 -0.35 -14.04 -4.12
N ARG A 1002 -0.56 -13.69 -2.85
CA ARG A 1002 -0.18 -12.38 -2.28
C ARG A 1002 -0.60 -11.22 -3.19
N ASN A 1003 -1.66 -11.40 -3.91
CA ASN A 1003 -2.16 -10.45 -4.89
C ASN A 1003 -3.68 -10.52 -4.92
N THR A 1004 -4.28 -9.51 -4.42
CA THR A 1004 -5.74 -9.42 -4.26
C THR A 1004 -6.39 -8.45 -5.26
N GLY A 1005 -5.63 -8.07 -6.27
CA GLY A 1005 -6.16 -7.23 -7.34
C GLY A 1005 -5.46 -5.92 -7.64
#